data_5e2e11d45d7c9783d8a6bae7a2f2c5d0
#
_entry.id   5e2e11d45d7c9783d8a6bae7a2f2c5d0
#
_cell.length_a   1.000
_cell.length_b   1.000
_cell.length_c   1.000
_cell.angle_alpha   90.00
_cell.angle_beta   90.00
_cell.angle_gamma   90.00
#
_symmetry.space_group_name_H-M   'P 1'
#
loop_
_entity.id
_entity.type
_entity.pdbx_description
1 polymer ?
#
loop_
_entity_poly.entity_id
_entity_poly.type
_entity_poly.pdbx_seq_one_letter_code
_entity_poly.pdbx_strand_id
1 'polypeptide(L)'
;MIVGKIQSHGEYNVEVDSGWVDSSRKAVEFAMDTRNFLNSIRVFQFEELSYNSQTNTKKSIEKILYGTEFYNKTVEYLNSSGHNIVTDKEYSDLILSAAKTSKVSGFHLASRIKQEVGPFLSHSSISGKVAGYEGLYNFYNIGATSSSEPMGAIINGLKYARDGKGASAETKKKYLIPWNTKERAITGGAIFIGSSYINLGQNTIYLQKFHVNDTEGGELFWHQYMTNVLAPYSESKLIYNGYSNSDLLDSPMSFIIPIYENMPELPSLSPAISESDFEKDNTEVFANVQTTLNVRTGPGTSYEVLTSLQAGEEMTRIAKGKQKGELWDRVKLQNGMVGFVFREYVEEVPEIEIDNIELSVDKSTITKGEKIKLNIKIEPENTPLNAIKLSSEDENVATVSSDGYILGVKSGETKIYAKAKNGVSDFVNIKVITPLTDIVTSLDTYIIQEGETINLNPMLVPDDADNQEITYLSQNEDIATVTNQGIVTGMKIGTATIQISGDNNVSKTIKINVIKKLEDDEIRFDEALNVSNNIISGLENKNNTVEKIKNKITTNYTVEIYNKNGEKIEGKSLVGTGSKIKILDGQNTIIEYDVLLYGDVNGDGKINSIDLLVLQRHILEIEKLKNIYVKAGNVRKNNKNPSSVDCLLIQRYILGIQNLEQ
;
A
#
# COMPACT_ATOMS: atom_id res chain seq x y z
N MET A 1 -17.35 35.68 0.52
CA MET A 1 -17.07 34.72 1.61
C MET A 1 -17.01 35.46 2.90
N ILE A 2 -17.44 34.84 4.00
CA ILE A 2 -17.60 35.46 5.31
C ILE A 2 -16.62 34.80 6.29
N VAL A 3 -15.95 35.60 7.14
CA VAL A 3 -15.15 35.10 8.26
C VAL A 3 -15.73 35.57 9.58
N GLY A 4 -15.51 34.82 10.65
CA GLY A 4 -15.94 35.23 12.00
C GLY A 4 -15.21 36.48 12.51
N LYS A 5 -15.83 37.23 13.38
CA LYS A 5 -15.30 38.47 14.02
C LYS A 5 -13.89 38.31 14.62
N ILE A 6 -13.58 37.14 15.13
CA ILE A 6 -12.26 36.81 15.76
C ILE A 6 -11.14 36.68 14.71
N GLN A 7 -11.48 36.58 13.43
CA GLN A 7 -10.55 36.40 12.33
C GLN A 7 -10.54 37.61 11.37
N SER A 8 -10.74 38.81 11.88
CA SER A 8 -10.65 40.06 11.11
C SER A 8 -9.20 40.27 10.64
N HIS A 9 -8.86 39.58 9.56
CA HIS A 9 -7.59 39.72 8.86
C HIS A 9 -7.86 40.50 7.58
N GLY A 10 -7.77 41.81 7.61
CA GLY A 10 -7.82 42.59 6.43
C GLY A 10 -8.70 43.82 6.47
N GLU A 11 -8.84 44.43 5.34
CA GLU A 11 -9.39 45.77 5.12
C GLU A 11 -10.91 45.89 5.29
N TYR A 12 -11.61 44.78 5.54
CA TYR A 12 -13.05 44.72 5.62
C TYR A 12 -13.51 44.31 7.03
N ASN A 13 -14.06 45.29 7.75
CA ASN A 13 -14.71 45.10 9.06
C ASN A 13 -16.24 45.29 8.96
N VAL A 14 -16.82 45.06 7.80
CA VAL A 14 -18.27 45.17 7.64
C VAL A 14 -18.93 43.94 8.23
N GLU A 15 -19.73 44.13 9.26
CA GLU A 15 -20.53 43.05 9.86
C GLU A 15 -21.69 42.71 8.92
N VAL A 16 -21.72 41.47 8.45
CA VAL A 16 -22.74 40.99 7.50
C VAL A 16 -23.86 40.28 8.26
N ASP A 17 -23.54 39.67 9.40
CA ASP A 17 -24.46 39.03 10.32
C ASP A 17 -23.84 39.03 11.71
N SER A 18 -24.62 38.75 12.75
CA SER A 18 -24.16 38.80 14.14
C SER A 18 -22.89 37.93 14.32
N GLY A 19 -21.75 38.60 14.57
CA GLY A 19 -20.46 37.94 14.77
C GLY A 19 -19.69 37.55 13.50
N TRP A 20 -20.15 37.92 12.31
CA TRP A 20 -19.50 37.61 11.04
C TRP A 20 -19.17 38.84 10.22
N VAL A 21 -18.02 38.85 9.60
CA VAL A 21 -17.54 39.94 8.70
C VAL A 21 -17.17 39.36 7.35
N ASP A 22 -17.19 40.20 6.32
CA ASP A 22 -16.72 39.85 4.99
C ASP A 22 -15.24 39.46 5.01
N SER A 23 -14.90 38.45 4.22
CA SER A 23 -13.53 38.01 4.04
C SER A 23 -12.80 38.90 3.06
N SER A 24 -11.61 39.37 3.42
CA SER A 24 -10.74 40.10 2.47
C SER A 24 -10.32 39.17 1.31
N ARG A 25 -9.98 39.79 0.16
CA ARG A 25 -9.43 39.06 -0.99
C ARG A 25 -8.20 38.25 -0.61
N LYS A 26 -7.26 38.84 0.16
CA LYS A 26 -6.06 38.15 0.65
C LYS A 26 -6.38 36.93 1.49
N ALA A 27 -7.43 37.00 2.34
CA ALA A 27 -7.84 35.85 3.15
C ALA A 27 -8.40 34.72 2.28
N VAL A 28 -9.12 35.06 1.21
CA VAL A 28 -9.64 34.09 0.24
C VAL A 28 -8.49 33.46 -0.55
N GLU A 29 -7.59 34.28 -1.10
CA GLU A 29 -6.42 33.80 -1.85
C GLU A 29 -5.54 32.88 -0.99
N PHE A 30 -5.27 33.27 0.26
CA PHE A 30 -4.54 32.41 1.20
C PHE A 30 -5.24 31.09 1.47
N ALA A 31 -6.55 31.11 1.75
CA ALA A 31 -7.33 29.93 2.06
C ALA A 31 -7.53 29.00 0.86
N MET A 32 -7.52 29.53 -0.37
CA MET A 32 -7.64 28.76 -1.60
C MET A 32 -6.30 28.22 -2.10
N ASP A 33 -5.17 28.83 -1.73
CA ASP A 33 -3.86 28.33 -2.14
C ASP A 33 -3.51 27.04 -1.40
N THR A 34 -3.70 25.93 -2.07
CA THR A 34 -3.50 24.58 -1.50
C THR A 34 -2.09 24.37 -0.96
N ARG A 35 -1.08 25.05 -1.53
CA ARG A 35 0.33 24.95 -1.13
C ARG A 35 0.59 25.41 0.31
N ASN A 36 -0.27 26.26 0.86
CA ASN A 36 -0.19 26.72 2.25
C ASN A 36 -0.51 25.63 3.27
N PHE A 37 -1.08 24.51 2.82
CA PHE A 37 -1.68 23.49 3.70
C PHE A 37 -1.11 22.08 3.48
N LEU A 38 -0.01 21.95 2.74
CA LEU A 38 0.65 20.67 2.47
C LEU A 38 1.60 20.26 3.59
N ASN A 39 1.11 20.28 4.83
CA ASN A 39 1.83 19.79 6.00
C ASN A 39 1.06 18.63 6.67
N SER A 40 1.71 17.96 7.61
CA SER A 40 1.18 16.75 8.26
C SER A 40 -0.19 16.90 8.92
N ILE A 41 -0.61 18.12 9.27
CA ILE A 41 -1.89 18.42 9.91
C ILE A 41 -2.92 18.93 8.92
N ARG A 42 -2.53 19.91 8.09
CA ARG A 42 -3.47 20.64 7.24
C ARG A 42 -3.82 19.92 5.94
N VAL A 43 -3.00 18.95 5.53
CA VAL A 43 -3.28 18.08 4.39
C VAL A 43 -4.62 17.33 4.52
N PHE A 44 -5.11 17.10 5.74
CA PHE A 44 -6.38 16.42 5.97
C PHE A 44 -7.62 17.17 5.47
N GLN A 45 -7.54 18.46 5.12
CA GLN A 45 -8.63 19.12 4.39
C GLN A 45 -8.82 18.58 2.97
N PHE A 46 -7.82 17.90 2.43
CA PHE A 46 -7.81 17.27 1.10
C PHE A 46 -8.07 15.76 1.15
N GLU A 47 -8.35 15.19 2.33
CA GLU A 47 -8.67 13.77 2.45
C GLU A 47 -9.88 13.41 1.58
N GLU A 48 -9.74 12.32 0.81
CA GLU A 48 -10.80 11.80 -0.04
C GLU A 48 -11.95 11.23 0.82
N LEU A 49 -13.11 11.87 0.76
CA LEU A 49 -14.32 11.46 1.46
C LEU A 49 -15.16 10.44 0.66
N SER A 50 -14.77 10.12 -0.57
CA SER A 50 -15.37 9.05 -1.36
C SER A 50 -14.88 7.68 -0.88
N TYR A 51 -15.68 6.63 -1.16
CA TYR A 51 -15.25 5.26 -0.89
C TYR A 51 -14.08 4.86 -1.79
N ASN A 52 -12.99 4.44 -1.19
CA ASN A 52 -11.83 3.89 -1.87
C ASN A 52 -11.50 2.50 -1.29
N SER A 53 -11.57 1.46 -2.11
CA SER A 53 -11.38 0.08 -1.67
C SER A 53 -9.96 -0.25 -1.19
N GLN A 54 -8.97 0.54 -1.58
CA GLN A 54 -7.57 0.33 -1.17
C GLN A 54 -7.30 0.85 0.25
N THR A 55 -8.01 1.90 0.66
CA THR A 55 -7.83 2.54 1.98
C THR A 55 -8.91 2.11 2.98
N ASN A 56 -10.17 2.00 2.53
CA ASN A 56 -11.31 1.69 3.38
C ASN A 56 -11.45 0.18 3.61
N THR A 57 -10.80 -0.31 4.62
CA THR A 57 -10.85 -1.72 5.05
C THR A 57 -11.60 -1.87 6.37
N LYS A 58 -12.10 -3.09 6.67
CA LYS A 58 -12.68 -3.40 7.99
C LYS A 58 -11.70 -3.04 9.11
N LYS A 59 -10.42 -3.40 8.96
CA LYS A 59 -9.37 -3.14 9.95
C LYS A 59 -9.17 -1.65 10.22
N SER A 60 -9.18 -0.81 9.18
CA SER A 60 -9.02 0.63 9.34
C SER A 60 -10.25 1.29 9.98
N ILE A 61 -11.46 0.80 9.67
CA ILE A 61 -12.69 1.23 10.35
C ILE A 61 -12.67 0.84 11.83
N GLU A 62 -12.23 -0.38 12.17
CA GLU A 62 -12.09 -0.82 13.56
C GLU A 62 -11.14 0.08 14.37
N LYS A 63 -10.04 0.54 13.78
CA LYS A 63 -9.15 1.50 14.45
C LYS A 63 -9.88 2.77 14.87
N ILE A 64 -10.78 3.31 14.02
CA ILE A 64 -11.60 4.49 14.37
C ILE A 64 -12.56 4.18 15.52
N LEU A 65 -13.15 2.98 15.50
CA LEU A 65 -14.10 2.56 16.53
C LEU A 65 -13.42 2.18 17.86
N TYR A 66 -12.08 2.06 17.89
CA TYR A 66 -11.33 1.75 19.11
C TYR A 66 -11.67 2.73 20.24
N GLY A 67 -11.79 2.18 21.44
CA GLY A 67 -12.19 2.96 22.62
C GLY A 67 -13.69 3.29 22.68
N THR A 68 -14.52 2.70 21.82
CA THR A 68 -15.98 2.79 21.87
C THR A 68 -16.61 1.41 22.06
N GLU A 69 -17.89 1.39 22.44
CA GLU A 69 -18.67 0.13 22.51
C GLU A 69 -18.96 -0.50 21.14
N PHE A 70 -18.64 0.18 20.03
CA PHE A 70 -18.79 -0.33 18.68
C PHE A 70 -17.61 -1.23 18.25
N TYR A 71 -16.48 -1.12 18.93
CA TYR A 71 -15.24 -1.82 18.59
C TYR A 71 -15.38 -3.33 18.74
N ASN A 72 -15.09 -4.09 17.67
CA ASN A 72 -15.23 -5.56 17.61
C ASN A 72 -16.59 -6.06 18.13
N LYS A 73 -17.64 -5.24 17.99
CA LYS A 73 -18.96 -5.53 18.57
C LYS A 73 -19.91 -6.05 17.50
N THR A 74 -20.46 -7.23 17.73
CA THR A 74 -21.56 -7.81 16.95
C THR A 74 -22.81 -6.93 17.09
N VAL A 75 -23.51 -6.76 15.97
CA VAL A 75 -24.69 -5.89 15.90
C VAL A 75 -25.92 -6.62 16.44
N GLU A 76 -26.51 -6.03 17.46
CA GLU A 76 -27.80 -6.43 18.03
C GLU A 76 -28.78 -5.26 17.95
N TYR A 77 -30.04 -5.52 17.69
CA TYR A 77 -31.05 -4.48 17.64
C TYR A 77 -32.46 -5.01 18.04
N LEU A 78 -33.31 -4.12 18.53
CA LEU A 78 -34.71 -4.41 18.78
C LEU A 78 -35.50 -4.20 17.48
N ASN A 79 -36.31 -5.16 17.08
CA ASN A 79 -37.26 -4.96 16.00
C ASN A 79 -38.51 -4.18 16.49
N SER A 80 -39.40 -3.81 15.57
CA SER A 80 -40.64 -3.08 15.88
C SER A 80 -41.60 -3.83 16.82
N SER A 81 -41.41 -5.13 17.05
CA SER A 81 -42.18 -5.94 18.01
C SER A 81 -41.47 -6.08 19.36
N GLY A 82 -40.35 -5.38 19.58
CA GLY A 82 -39.56 -5.41 20.81
C GLY A 82 -38.71 -6.67 21.00
N HIS A 83 -38.56 -7.54 19.97
CA HIS A 83 -37.68 -8.69 20.05
C HIS A 83 -36.23 -8.29 19.74
N ASN A 84 -35.30 -8.82 20.53
CA ASN A 84 -33.87 -8.64 20.24
C ASN A 84 -33.45 -9.55 19.07
N ILE A 85 -32.85 -8.95 18.05
CA ILE A 85 -32.26 -9.62 16.89
C ILE A 85 -30.75 -9.51 17.02
N VAL A 86 -30.07 -10.65 16.98
CA VAL A 86 -28.60 -10.76 16.96
C VAL A 86 -28.19 -11.12 15.54
N THR A 87 -27.26 -10.37 14.97
CA THR A 87 -26.73 -10.63 13.64
C THR A 87 -25.36 -11.32 13.74
N ASP A 88 -24.85 -11.80 12.63
CA ASP A 88 -23.48 -12.33 12.48
C ASP A 88 -22.46 -11.25 12.07
N LYS A 89 -22.89 -9.99 11.93
CA LYS A 89 -22.08 -8.86 11.47
C LYS A 89 -21.63 -7.99 12.62
N GLU A 90 -20.44 -7.43 12.53
CA GLU A 90 -19.94 -6.38 13.41
C GLU A 90 -20.29 -4.99 12.87
N TYR A 91 -20.19 -3.96 13.71
CA TYR A 91 -20.45 -2.57 13.27
C TYR A 91 -19.50 -2.13 12.13
N SER A 92 -18.26 -2.56 12.14
CA SER A 92 -17.32 -2.32 11.05
C SER A 92 -17.74 -2.94 9.72
N ASP A 93 -18.38 -4.12 9.75
CA ASP A 93 -18.93 -4.76 8.54
C ASP A 93 -20.09 -3.93 7.97
N LEU A 94 -20.99 -3.44 8.84
CA LEU A 94 -22.10 -2.58 8.41
C LEU A 94 -21.61 -1.25 7.86
N ILE A 95 -20.63 -0.61 8.52
CA ILE A 95 -20.05 0.65 8.06
C ILE A 95 -19.33 0.46 6.73
N LEU A 96 -18.54 -0.61 6.56
CA LEU A 96 -17.88 -0.92 5.29
C LEU A 96 -18.89 -1.19 4.16
N SER A 97 -19.96 -1.93 4.45
CA SER A 97 -21.06 -2.17 3.49
C SER A 97 -21.78 -0.88 3.12
N ALA A 98 -22.06 -0.03 4.12
CA ALA A 98 -22.66 1.30 3.90
C ALA A 98 -21.75 2.20 3.06
N ALA A 99 -20.43 2.20 3.33
CA ALA A 99 -19.45 2.95 2.55
C ALA A 99 -19.47 2.56 1.07
N LYS A 100 -19.44 1.25 0.78
CA LYS A 100 -19.56 0.73 -0.59
C LYS A 100 -20.86 1.17 -1.27
N THR A 101 -21.97 1.05 -0.58
CA THR A 101 -23.30 1.35 -1.11
C THR A 101 -23.51 2.84 -1.35
N SER A 102 -23.09 3.68 -0.39
CA SER A 102 -23.25 5.13 -0.45
C SER A 102 -22.17 5.84 -1.25
N LYS A 103 -21.07 5.14 -1.59
CA LYS A 103 -19.84 5.71 -2.18
C LYS A 103 -19.16 6.74 -1.29
N VAL A 104 -19.36 6.68 0.03
CA VAL A 104 -18.76 7.57 1.03
C VAL A 104 -17.67 6.82 1.80
N SER A 105 -16.57 7.49 2.13
CA SER A 105 -15.45 6.91 2.90
C SER A 105 -15.93 6.27 4.20
N GLY A 106 -15.51 5.02 4.45
CA GLY A 106 -15.77 4.33 5.71
C GLY A 106 -15.17 5.03 6.92
N PHE A 107 -14.05 5.74 6.73
CA PHE A 107 -13.44 6.59 7.77
C PHE A 107 -14.36 7.73 8.14
N HIS A 108 -14.86 8.44 7.13
CA HIS A 108 -15.81 9.53 7.34
C HIS A 108 -17.08 9.06 8.05
N LEU A 109 -17.68 7.94 7.62
CA LEU A 109 -18.89 7.39 8.23
C LEU A 109 -18.66 6.96 9.69
N ALA A 110 -17.57 6.26 9.99
CA ALA A 110 -17.26 5.83 11.36
C ALA A 110 -17.00 7.03 12.28
N SER A 111 -16.25 8.03 11.81
CA SER A 111 -15.99 9.27 12.55
C SER A 111 -17.26 10.06 12.82
N ARG A 112 -18.16 10.16 11.82
CA ARG A 112 -19.48 10.82 11.99
C ARG A 112 -20.34 10.10 13.01
N ILE A 113 -20.42 8.77 12.98
CA ILE A 113 -21.16 8.00 13.99
C ILE A 113 -20.60 8.31 15.39
N LYS A 114 -19.27 8.24 15.56
CA LYS A 114 -18.62 8.53 16.85
C LYS A 114 -18.89 9.97 17.33
N GLN A 115 -18.92 10.92 16.43
CA GLN A 115 -19.21 12.33 16.72
C GLN A 115 -20.68 12.54 17.11
N GLU A 116 -21.62 11.93 16.39
CA GLU A 116 -23.06 12.20 16.52
C GLU A 116 -23.71 11.46 17.69
N VAL A 117 -23.26 10.23 17.99
CA VAL A 117 -23.88 9.39 19.03
C VAL A 117 -22.92 9.08 20.19
N GLY A 118 -21.65 9.52 20.11
CA GLY A 118 -20.64 9.28 21.13
C GLY A 118 -20.16 7.82 21.15
N PRO A 119 -19.45 7.42 22.22
CA PRO A 119 -18.83 6.10 22.30
C PRO A 119 -19.77 4.98 22.78
N PHE A 120 -21.02 5.28 23.16
CA PHE A 120 -21.91 4.34 23.83
C PHE A 120 -23.06 3.87 22.96
N LEU A 121 -23.29 2.56 22.93
CA LEU A 121 -24.44 1.93 22.25
C LEU A 121 -25.79 2.27 22.93
N SER A 122 -25.76 2.79 24.13
CA SER A 122 -26.95 3.19 24.89
C SER A 122 -27.49 4.56 24.48
N HIS A 123 -26.84 5.30 23.56
CA HIS A 123 -27.32 6.60 23.10
C HIS A 123 -28.77 6.49 22.59
N SER A 124 -29.63 7.39 23.01
CA SER A 124 -31.09 7.28 22.80
C SER A 124 -31.48 7.18 21.32
N SER A 125 -30.78 7.89 20.40
CA SER A 125 -31.09 7.84 18.97
C SER A 125 -30.81 6.49 18.31
N ILE A 126 -30.01 5.61 18.96
CA ILE A 126 -29.62 4.30 18.42
C ILE A 126 -29.95 3.13 19.34
N SER A 127 -30.59 3.39 20.49
CA SER A 127 -30.96 2.34 21.44
C SER A 127 -32.13 1.48 20.97
N GLY A 128 -33.02 2.03 20.14
CA GLY A 128 -34.27 1.40 19.74
C GLY A 128 -35.30 1.29 20.86
N LYS A 129 -35.10 2.03 21.99
CA LYS A 129 -35.92 1.94 23.22
C LYS A 129 -36.67 3.23 23.53
N VAL A 130 -36.69 4.22 22.67
CA VAL A 130 -37.39 5.48 22.90
C VAL A 130 -38.89 5.25 22.76
N ALA A 131 -39.66 5.62 23.82
CA ALA A 131 -41.09 5.42 23.85
C ALA A 131 -41.83 6.04 22.67
N GLY A 132 -42.63 5.24 21.98
CA GLY A 132 -43.35 5.61 20.75
C GLY A 132 -42.49 5.60 19.48
N TYR A 133 -41.20 5.21 19.57
CA TYR A 133 -40.25 5.08 18.48
C TYR A 133 -39.40 3.81 18.63
N GLU A 134 -39.95 2.78 19.24
CA GLU A 134 -39.29 1.50 19.49
C GLU A 134 -38.88 0.86 18.15
N GLY A 135 -37.66 0.31 18.13
CA GLY A 135 -37.09 -0.33 16.93
C GLY A 135 -36.71 0.64 15.81
N LEU A 136 -36.59 1.94 16.10
CA LEU A 136 -36.07 2.95 15.16
C LEU A 136 -34.68 3.43 15.58
N TYR A 137 -33.85 3.74 14.59
CA TYR A 137 -32.42 4.04 14.77
C TYR A 137 -32.00 5.24 13.92
N ASN A 138 -31.14 6.11 14.45
CA ASN A 138 -30.56 7.23 13.71
C ASN A 138 -29.12 7.47 14.15
N PHE A 139 -28.16 6.94 13.39
CA PHE A 139 -26.73 7.00 13.74
C PHE A 139 -26.07 8.34 13.43
N TYR A 140 -26.67 9.17 12.60
CA TYR A 140 -26.09 10.43 12.13
C TYR A 140 -26.91 11.65 12.54
N ASN A 141 -27.87 11.50 13.47
CA ASN A 141 -28.76 12.55 13.95
C ASN A 141 -29.46 13.35 12.81
N ILE A 142 -29.66 12.71 11.65
CA ILE A 142 -30.34 13.35 10.50
C ILE A 142 -31.74 13.75 10.88
N GLY A 143 -32.08 15.03 10.65
CA GLY A 143 -33.37 15.58 11.02
C GLY A 143 -33.57 15.88 12.51
N ALA A 144 -32.54 15.74 13.34
CA ALA A 144 -32.55 16.04 14.78
C ALA A 144 -32.48 17.55 15.04
N THR A 145 -33.51 18.27 14.64
CA THR A 145 -33.62 19.72 14.87
C THR A 145 -33.94 20.03 16.32
N SER A 146 -33.39 21.13 16.84
CA SER A 146 -33.65 21.60 18.21
C SER A 146 -35.13 21.74 18.53
N SER A 147 -35.52 21.46 19.76
CA SER A 147 -36.85 21.60 20.28
C SER A 147 -36.79 21.96 21.77
N SER A 148 -37.77 22.70 22.28
CA SER A 148 -37.93 23.01 23.70
C SER A 148 -38.37 21.81 24.52
N GLU A 149 -38.88 20.75 23.89
CA GLU A 149 -39.37 19.55 24.57
C GLU A 149 -38.19 18.66 25.02
N PRO A 150 -38.34 17.96 26.17
CA PRO A 150 -37.34 16.97 26.60
C PRO A 150 -37.06 15.95 25.51
N MET A 151 -35.78 15.70 25.24
CA MET A 151 -35.32 14.82 24.11
C MET A 151 -35.84 15.25 22.74
N GLY A 152 -36.29 16.47 22.56
CA GLY A 152 -36.99 16.92 21.34
C GLY A 152 -36.15 16.76 20.08
N ALA A 153 -34.84 17.02 20.10
CA ALA A 153 -33.95 16.78 18.99
C ALA A 153 -33.88 15.28 18.60
N ILE A 154 -33.76 14.39 19.61
CA ILE A 154 -33.73 12.94 19.38
C ILE A 154 -35.05 12.46 18.76
N ILE A 155 -36.17 12.90 19.35
CA ILE A 155 -37.51 12.58 18.85
C ILE A 155 -37.67 13.06 17.38
N ASN A 156 -37.22 14.27 17.07
CA ASN A 156 -37.26 14.78 15.70
C ASN A 156 -36.44 13.93 14.73
N GLY A 157 -35.25 13.47 15.15
CA GLY A 157 -34.41 12.55 14.38
C GLY A 157 -35.07 11.17 14.19
N LEU A 158 -35.76 10.65 15.22
CA LEU A 158 -36.49 9.37 15.14
C LEU A 158 -37.77 9.47 14.29
N LYS A 159 -38.46 10.65 14.30
CA LYS A 159 -39.54 10.94 13.33
C LYS A 159 -39.01 10.87 11.88
N TYR A 160 -37.82 11.45 11.65
CA TYR A 160 -37.17 11.33 10.34
C TYR A 160 -36.87 9.87 10.00
N ALA A 161 -36.31 9.11 10.93
CA ALA A 161 -36.02 7.69 10.77
C ALA A 161 -37.28 6.85 10.45
N ARG A 162 -38.45 7.24 10.98
CA ARG A 162 -39.74 6.56 10.77
C ARG A 162 -40.32 6.84 9.40
N ASP A 163 -40.39 8.10 8.99
CA ASP A 163 -41.19 8.52 7.83
C ASP A 163 -40.56 9.62 6.95
N GLY A 164 -39.33 10.06 7.24
CA GLY A 164 -38.61 11.07 6.47
C GLY A 164 -39.19 12.49 6.62
N LYS A 165 -39.95 12.79 7.68
CA LYS A 165 -40.67 14.06 7.86
C LYS A 165 -41.56 14.42 6.66
N GLY A 166 -42.34 13.48 6.17
CA GLY A 166 -43.23 13.70 5.03
C GLY A 166 -42.56 13.59 3.67
N ALA A 167 -41.37 13.03 3.60
CA ALA A 167 -40.66 12.79 2.33
C ALA A 167 -41.49 11.94 1.35
N SER A 168 -41.27 12.14 0.05
CA SER A 168 -41.89 11.36 -1.02
C SER A 168 -41.54 9.87 -0.92
N ALA A 169 -42.33 9.00 -1.53
CA ALA A 169 -42.07 7.58 -1.61
C ALA A 169 -40.72 7.27 -2.26
N GLU A 170 -40.33 8.05 -3.26
CA GLU A 170 -39.03 7.93 -3.93
C GLU A 170 -37.88 8.28 -2.99
N THR A 171 -37.98 9.39 -2.27
CA THR A 171 -37.00 9.80 -1.25
C THR A 171 -36.85 8.76 -0.15
N LYS A 172 -37.97 8.20 0.35
CA LYS A 172 -37.95 7.12 1.33
C LYS A 172 -37.24 5.88 0.81
N LYS A 173 -37.51 5.50 -0.43
CA LYS A 173 -36.83 4.38 -1.09
C LYS A 173 -35.33 4.67 -1.25
N LYS A 174 -34.95 5.87 -1.70
CA LYS A 174 -33.54 6.29 -1.87
C LYS A 174 -32.76 6.18 -0.57
N TYR A 175 -33.31 6.67 0.54
CA TYR A 175 -32.63 6.70 1.83
C TYR A 175 -32.99 5.52 2.75
N LEU A 176 -33.58 4.46 2.22
CA LEU A 176 -33.94 3.24 2.95
C LEU A 176 -34.84 3.48 4.18
N ILE A 177 -35.67 4.50 4.19
CA ILE A 177 -36.64 4.79 5.27
C ILE A 177 -37.82 3.78 5.17
N PRO A 178 -38.31 3.20 6.30
CA PRO A 178 -37.94 3.47 7.69
C PRO A 178 -36.61 2.82 8.10
N TRP A 179 -35.90 3.50 9.02
CA TRP A 179 -34.68 2.99 9.63
C TRP A 179 -35.00 2.11 10.84
N ASN A 180 -35.60 0.98 10.58
CA ASN A 180 -36.08 0.02 11.57
C ASN A 180 -35.13 -1.16 11.82
N THR A 181 -33.93 -1.11 11.25
CA THR A 181 -32.79 -1.94 11.60
C THR A 181 -31.55 -1.05 11.63
N LYS A 182 -30.52 -1.45 12.39
CA LYS A 182 -29.27 -0.69 12.46
C LYS A 182 -28.56 -0.64 11.10
N GLU A 183 -28.62 -1.72 10.31
CA GLU A 183 -28.08 -1.76 8.95
C GLU A 183 -28.75 -0.73 8.02
N ARG A 184 -30.10 -0.67 8.04
CA ARG A 184 -30.84 0.33 7.24
C ARG A 184 -30.52 1.76 7.67
N ALA A 185 -30.40 2.01 8.98
CA ALA A 185 -30.09 3.32 9.53
C ALA A 185 -28.67 3.78 9.16
N ILE A 186 -27.67 2.89 9.28
CA ILE A 186 -26.29 3.19 8.92
C ILE A 186 -26.19 3.41 7.40
N THR A 187 -26.75 2.51 6.58
CA THR A 187 -26.66 2.61 5.12
C THR A 187 -27.48 3.77 4.56
N GLY A 188 -28.74 3.92 5.01
CA GLY A 188 -29.61 5.00 4.56
C GLY A 188 -29.10 6.39 4.95
N GLY A 189 -28.57 6.52 6.16
CA GLY A 189 -27.91 7.75 6.61
C GLY A 189 -26.63 8.05 5.83
N ALA A 190 -25.83 7.03 5.51
CA ALA A 190 -24.63 7.19 4.66
C ALA A 190 -24.99 7.67 3.24
N ILE A 191 -26.06 7.14 2.64
CA ILE A 191 -26.56 7.62 1.33
C ILE A 191 -27.01 9.08 1.42
N PHE A 192 -27.67 9.45 2.52
CA PHE A 192 -28.09 10.84 2.76
C PHE A 192 -26.88 11.78 2.84
N ILE A 193 -25.85 11.42 3.64
CA ILE A 193 -24.61 12.20 3.80
C ILE A 193 -23.89 12.37 2.45
N GLY A 194 -23.77 11.30 1.66
CA GLY A 194 -23.09 11.35 0.36
C GLY A 194 -23.81 12.19 -0.68
N SER A 195 -25.14 12.32 -0.59
CA SER A 195 -25.97 12.86 -1.67
C SER A 195 -25.87 14.37 -1.88
N SER A 196 -25.40 15.13 -0.86
CA SER A 196 -25.40 16.60 -0.92
C SER A 196 -24.12 17.20 -1.49
N TYR A 197 -22.97 16.56 -1.25
CA TYR A 197 -21.67 17.10 -1.65
C TYR A 197 -20.74 16.02 -2.22
N ILE A 198 -20.50 14.94 -1.48
CA ILE A 198 -19.47 13.95 -1.81
C ILE A 198 -19.72 13.30 -3.18
N ASN A 199 -20.94 12.83 -3.42
CA ASN A 199 -21.33 12.17 -4.67
C ASN A 199 -21.60 13.17 -5.82
N LEU A 200 -21.55 14.46 -5.55
CA LEU A 200 -21.56 15.55 -6.54
C LEU A 200 -20.12 16.01 -6.87
N GLY A 201 -19.12 15.23 -6.50
CA GLY A 201 -17.71 15.51 -6.78
C GLY A 201 -17.01 16.43 -5.77
N GLN A 202 -17.75 17.02 -4.81
CA GLN A 202 -17.14 17.80 -3.72
C GLN A 202 -16.72 16.86 -2.58
N ASN A 203 -15.79 15.96 -2.91
CA ASN A 203 -15.40 14.82 -2.07
C ASN A 203 -14.17 15.07 -1.20
N THR A 204 -13.89 16.31 -0.86
CA THR A 204 -12.98 16.74 0.20
C THR A 204 -13.59 17.92 0.95
N ILE A 205 -13.16 18.17 2.17
CA ILE A 205 -13.62 19.35 2.94
C ILE A 205 -13.27 20.64 2.19
N TYR A 206 -12.10 20.70 1.56
CA TYR A 206 -11.68 21.80 0.73
C TYR A 206 -12.65 22.04 -0.43
N LEU A 207 -13.00 21.01 -1.19
CA LEU A 207 -13.93 21.11 -2.32
C LEU A 207 -15.34 21.47 -1.89
N GLN A 208 -15.80 20.98 -0.72
CA GLN A 208 -17.09 21.36 -0.14
C GLN A 208 -17.12 22.84 0.24
N LYS A 209 -15.98 23.39 0.70
CA LYS A 209 -15.90 24.82 1.04
C LYS A 209 -15.84 25.70 -0.20
N PHE A 210 -14.99 25.36 -1.17
CA PHE A 210 -14.68 26.30 -2.23
C PHE A 210 -15.43 26.02 -3.55
N HIS A 211 -15.93 24.80 -3.76
CA HIS A 211 -16.63 24.37 -4.97
C HIS A 211 -15.88 24.82 -6.25
N VAL A 212 -14.65 24.36 -6.38
CA VAL A 212 -13.73 24.72 -7.47
C VAL A 212 -13.62 23.65 -8.56
N ASN A 213 -14.43 22.60 -8.47
CA ASN A 213 -14.50 21.52 -9.45
C ASN A 213 -15.88 21.51 -10.11
N ASP A 214 -15.90 21.60 -11.44
CA ASP A 214 -17.12 21.49 -12.26
C ASP A 214 -17.32 20.02 -12.67
N THR A 215 -17.86 19.21 -11.77
CA THR A 215 -18.16 17.80 -12.05
C THR A 215 -19.55 17.55 -12.60
N GLU A 216 -20.48 18.52 -12.48
CA GLU A 216 -21.88 18.39 -12.91
C GLU A 216 -22.39 19.53 -13.81
N GLY A 217 -21.49 20.37 -14.36
CA GLY A 217 -21.87 21.46 -15.26
C GLY A 217 -22.56 22.62 -14.54
N GLY A 218 -22.33 22.79 -13.25
CA GLY A 218 -22.83 23.89 -12.43
C GLY A 218 -21.89 25.09 -12.40
N GLU A 219 -22.39 26.25 -11.91
CA GLU A 219 -21.53 27.40 -11.66
C GLU A 219 -20.54 27.11 -10.52
N LEU A 220 -19.25 27.33 -10.76
CA LEU A 220 -18.23 27.26 -9.71
C LEU A 220 -18.54 28.24 -8.57
N PHE A 221 -18.08 27.91 -7.37
CA PHE A 221 -18.23 28.71 -6.15
C PHE A 221 -19.66 28.89 -5.64
N TRP A 222 -20.65 28.24 -6.24
CA TRP A 222 -22.06 28.36 -5.85
C TRP A 222 -22.46 27.42 -4.71
N HIS A 223 -22.15 26.13 -4.82
CA HIS A 223 -22.58 25.10 -3.86
C HIS A 223 -21.54 24.93 -2.74
N GLN A 224 -21.51 25.89 -1.82
CA GLN A 224 -20.54 25.91 -0.72
C GLN A 224 -21.16 25.40 0.60
N TYR A 225 -20.43 24.54 1.28
CA TYR A 225 -20.68 24.13 2.66
C TYR A 225 -19.78 24.93 3.60
N MET A 226 -20.26 25.33 4.76
CA MET A 226 -19.54 26.15 5.75
C MET A 226 -19.39 27.64 5.36
N THR A 227 -19.75 28.53 6.28
CA THR A 227 -19.66 29.98 6.10
C THR A 227 -18.23 30.48 6.21
N ASN A 228 -17.46 29.99 7.21
CA ASN A 228 -16.11 30.44 7.49
C ASN A 228 -15.12 30.07 6.37
N VAL A 229 -14.37 31.04 5.85
CA VAL A 229 -13.38 30.82 4.80
C VAL A 229 -12.24 29.89 5.26
N LEU A 230 -11.92 29.87 6.56
CA LEU A 230 -10.90 28.99 7.16
C LEU A 230 -11.50 27.72 7.79
N ALA A 231 -12.74 27.35 7.50
CA ALA A 231 -13.33 26.14 8.03
C ALA A 231 -12.51 24.88 7.67
N PRO A 232 -12.05 24.66 6.41
CA PRO A 232 -11.20 23.51 6.09
C PRO A 232 -9.92 23.45 6.91
N TYR A 233 -9.31 24.60 7.16
CA TYR A 233 -8.14 24.72 8.02
C TYR A 233 -8.42 24.26 9.45
N SER A 234 -9.56 24.62 10.02
CA SER A 234 -9.93 24.22 11.38
C SER A 234 -10.29 22.74 11.46
N GLU A 235 -11.12 22.28 10.54
CA GLU A 235 -11.59 20.89 10.46
C GLU A 235 -10.43 19.90 10.23
N SER A 236 -9.44 20.25 9.41
CA SER A 236 -8.26 19.39 9.17
C SER A 236 -7.54 19.02 10.46
N LYS A 237 -7.43 19.95 11.41
CA LYS A 237 -6.81 19.69 12.71
C LYS A 237 -7.65 18.74 13.58
N LEU A 238 -8.96 18.85 13.52
CA LEU A 238 -9.85 17.95 14.25
C LEU A 238 -9.74 16.51 13.70
N ILE A 239 -9.68 16.36 12.37
CA ILE A 239 -9.48 15.06 11.72
C ILE A 239 -8.12 14.48 12.10
N TYR A 240 -7.04 15.25 11.94
CA TYR A 240 -5.69 14.83 12.34
C TYR A 240 -5.65 14.33 13.79
N ASN A 241 -6.20 15.10 14.73
CA ASN A 241 -6.24 14.71 16.13
C ASN A 241 -7.05 13.42 16.35
N GLY A 242 -8.18 13.28 15.65
CA GLY A 242 -9.00 12.07 15.70
C GLY A 242 -8.23 10.84 15.21
N TYR A 243 -7.50 10.96 14.12
CA TYR A 243 -6.70 9.87 13.55
C TYR A 243 -5.45 9.56 14.37
N SER A 244 -4.78 10.57 14.89
CA SER A 244 -3.66 10.41 15.82
C SER A 244 -4.07 9.64 17.07
N ASN A 245 -5.21 10.01 17.68
CA ASN A 245 -5.75 9.32 18.86
C ASN A 245 -6.24 7.89 18.58
N SER A 246 -6.43 7.52 17.33
CA SER A 246 -6.91 6.20 16.89
C SER A 246 -5.82 5.36 16.20
N ASP A 247 -4.55 5.80 16.27
CA ASP A 247 -3.40 5.14 15.64
C ASP A 247 -3.61 4.86 14.13
N LEU A 248 -4.23 5.82 13.43
CA LEU A 248 -4.57 5.72 12.01
C LEU A 248 -3.60 6.42 11.08
N LEU A 249 -2.71 7.31 11.60
CA LEU A 249 -1.82 8.10 10.77
C LEU A 249 -0.88 7.27 9.89
N ASP A 250 -0.55 6.05 10.33
CA ASP A 250 0.25 5.08 9.54
C ASP A 250 -0.59 4.20 8.59
N SER A 251 -1.90 4.45 8.50
CA SER A 251 -2.76 3.70 7.58
C SER A 251 -2.76 4.35 6.20
N PRO A 252 -2.92 3.57 5.11
CA PRO A 252 -3.04 4.14 3.78
C PRO A 252 -4.20 5.13 3.70
N MET A 253 -3.95 6.32 3.17
CA MET A 253 -4.93 7.39 2.97
C MET A 253 -4.85 7.92 1.53
N SER A 254 -5.94 8.50 1.05
CA SER A 254 -6.01 9.14 -0.26
C SER A 254 -6.34 10.62 -0.09
N PHE A 255 -5.62 11.47 -0.83
CA PHE A 255 -5.79 12.92 -0.81
C PHE A 255 -6.00 13.45 -2.22
N ILE A 256 -6.95 14.37 -2.38
CA ILE A 256 -7.24 15.06 -3.64
C ILE A 256 -6.88 16.53 -3.47
N ILE A 257 -5.74 16.93 -4.03
CA ILE A 257 -5.20 18.28 -3.92
C ILE A 257 -5.45 19.02 -5.23
N PRO A 258 -6.34 20.02 -5.27
CA PRO A 258 -6.57 20.84 -6.45
C PRO A 258 -5.32 21.64 -6.85
N ILE A 259 -5.02 21.66 -8.14
CA ILE A 259 -3.96 22.48 -8.75
C ILE A 259 -4.66 23.45 -9.69
N TYR A 260 -4.39 24.75 -9.53
CA TYR A 260 -4.96 25.78 -10.36
C TYR A 260 -3.99 26.18 -11.47
N GLU A 261 -4.56 26.52 -12.63
CA GLU A 261 -3.76 27.13 -13.70
C GLU A 261 -3.32 28.56 -13.33
N ASN A 262 -2.16 28.98 -13.84
CA ASN A 262 -1.61 30.31 -13.66
C ASN A 262 -1.45 30.76 -12.19
N MET A 263 -1.13 29.82 -11.29
CA MET A 263 -0.80 30.18 -9.90
C MET A 263 0.45 31.05 -9.85
N PRO A 264 0.52 32.02 -8.92
CA PRO A 264 1.78 32.72 -8.62
C PRO A 264 2.91 31.76 -8.29
N GLU A 265 4.14 32.13 -8.61
CA GLU A 265 5.32 31.28 -8.32
C GLU A 265 5.40 30.91 -6.83
N LEU A 266 5.13 31.88 -5.95
CA LEU A 266 5.16 31.68 -4.51
C LEU A 266 3.75 31.52 -3.94
N PRO A 267 3.58 30.69 -2.89
CA PRO A 267 2.29 30.60 -2.17
C PRO A 267 1.85 31.95 -1.61
N SER A 268 0.53 32.15 -1.57
CA SER A 268 -0.08 33.36 -1.00
C SER A 268 0.26 33.50 0.49
N LEU A 269 0.59 34.71 0.91
CA LEU A 269 0.86 35.00 2.33
C LEU A 269 -0.43 35.05 3.15
N SER A 270 -0.34 34.64 4.42
CA SER A 270 -1.41 34.90 5.39
C SER A 270 -1.75 36.40 5.43
N PRO A 271 -3.02 36.79 5.52
CA PRO A 271 -3.42 38.20 5.60
C PRO A 271 -2.74 39.01 6.69
N ALA A 272 -2.29 38.34 7.76
CA ALA A 272 -1.53 38.97 8.86
C ALA A 272 -0.09 39.32 8.51
N ILE A 273 0.40 38.89 7.34
CA ILE A 273 1.77 39.08 6.90
C ILE A 273 1.77 40.02 5.71
N SER A 274 2.54 41.14 5.81
CA SER A 274 2.70 42.09 4.71
C SER A 274 3.96 41.76 3.90
N GLU A 275 3.86 41.75 2.57
CA GLU A 275 5.03 41.64 1.71
C GLU A 275 6.01 42.80 1.92
N SER A 276 5.51 43.98 2.32
CA SER A 276 6.35 45.14 2.62
C SER A 276 7.31 44.93 3.79
N ASP A 277 7.04 43.96 4.65
CA ASP A 277 7.89 43.61 5.80
C ASP A 277 9.13 42.82 5.38
N PHE A 278 9.23 42.49 4.10
CA PHE A 278 10.32 41.69 3.55
C PHE A 278 11.02 42.43 2.41
N GLU A 279 12.31 42.16 2.26
CA GLU A 279 13.12 42.54 1.12
C GLU A 279 13.41 41.30 0.28
N LYS A 280 13.17 41.39 -1.04
CA LYS A 280 13.48 40.30 -1.95
C LYS A 280 14.94 39.89 -1.85
N ASP A 281 15.17 38.61 -1.83
CA ASP A 281 16.47 37.96 -1.81
C ASP A 281 16.46 36.75 -2.74
N ASN A 282 17.60 36.19 -3.03
CA ASN A 282 17.73 34.92 -3.77
C ASN A 282 19.10 34.33 -3.43
N THR A 283 19.33 34.12 -2.14
CA THR A 283 20.62 33.64 -1.63
C THR A 283 20.46 32.22 -1.14
N GLU A 284 21.35 31.34 -1.55
CA GLU A 284 21.42 30.00 -1.00
C GLU A 284 21.97 30.09 0.43
N VAL A 285 21.24 29.42 1.33
CA VAL A 285 21.56 29.45 2.75
C VAL A 285 21.39 28.01 3.30
N PHE A 286 22.01 27.73 4.42
CA PHE A 286 21.86 26.44 5.11
C PHE A 286 21.47 26.64 6.57
N ALA A 287 20.88 25.60 7.15
CA ALA A 287 20.52 25.54 8.56
C ALA A 287 21.78 25.39 9.43
N ASN A 288 22.19 26.44 10.12
CA ASN A 288 23.30 26.42 11.07
C ASN A 288 22.79 26.17 12.49
N VAL A 289 22.49 24.92 12.78
CA VAL A 289 21.96 24.45 14.07
C VAL A 289 22.67 23.16 14.50
N GLN A 290 22.58 22.85 15.79
CA GLN A 290 23.14 21.57 16.28
C GLN A 290 22.16 20.40 16.17
N THR A 291 20.87 20.67 16.07
CA THR A 291 19.82 19.64 15.95
C THR A 291 18.96 19.89 14.73
N THR A 292 17.88 20.66 14.88
CA THR A 292 16.93 20.93 13.79
C THR A 292 16.50 22.40 13.78
N LEU A 293 16.22 22.92 12.58
CA LEU A 293 15.62 24.23 12.36
C LEU A 293 14.17 24.10 11.93
N ASN A 294 13.24 24.64 12.70
CA ASN A 294 11.83 24.63 12.33
C ASN A 294 11.54 25.63 11.21
N VAL A 295 10.90 25.16 10.16
CA VAL A 295 10.28 25.98 9.10
C VAL A 295 8.82 26.18 9.45
N ARG A 296 8.34 27.44 9.47
CA ARG A 296 7.00 27.76 9.97
C ARG A 296 6.12 28.40 8.89
N THR A 297 4.81 28.43 9.13
CA THR A 297 3.82 29.04 8.23
C THR A 297 3.87 30.57 8.22
N GLY A 298 4.59 31.19 9.15
CA GLY A 298 4.73 32.64 9.26
C GLY A 298 5.91 33.05 10.14
N PRO A 299 6.22 34.37 10.16
CA PRO A 299 7.39 34.92 10.82
C PRO A 299 7.17 35.05 12.34
N GLY A 300 7.32 33.97 13.08
CA GLY A 300 7.18 33.94 14.53
C GLY A 300 6.99 32.53 15.10
N THR A 301 7.31 32.36 16.38
CA THR A 301 7.18 31.07 17.09
C THR A 301 5.74 30.65 17.34
N SER A 302 4.77 31.57 17.25
CA SER A 302 3.33 31.29 17.34
C SER A 302 2.74 30.65 16.09
N TYR A 303 3.44 30.75 14.94
CA TYR A 303 3.01 30.10 13.71
C TYR A 303 3.33 28.61 13.71
N GLU A 304 2.48 27.84 13.04
CA GLU A 304 2.61 26.37 12.96
C GLU A 304 3.92 25.95 12.27
N VAL A 305 4.50 24.85 12.73
CA VAL A 305 5.65 24.23 12.09
C VAL A 305 5.17 23.49 10.85
N LEU A 306 5.75 23.80 9.69
CA LEU A 306 5.54 23.09 8.42
C LEU A 306 6.38 21.83 8.36
N THR A 307 7.65 21.97 8.67
CA THR A 307 8.66 20.92 8.69
C THR A 307 9.87 21.36 9.50
N SER A 308 10.85 20.48 9.68
CA SER A 308 12.12 20.79 10.33
C SER A 308 13.27 20.34 9.43
N LEU A 309 14.29 21.18 9.32
CA LEU A 309 15.53 20.93 8.59
C LEU A 309 16.60 20.41 9.54
N GLN A 310 17.41 19.48 9.08
CA GLN A 310 18.59 19.03 9.80
C GLN A 310 19.73 20.06 9.69
N ALA A 311 20.72 19.97 10.56
CA ALA A 311 21.93 20.77 10.46
C ALA A 311 22.60 20.60 9.08
N GLY A 312 22.94 21.72 8.45
CA GLY A 312 23.58 21.74 7.13
C GLY A 312 22.61 21.61 5.94
N GLU A 313 21.31 21.38 6.16
CA GLU A 313 20.35 21.34 5.04
C GLU A 313 20.21 22.72 4.38
N GLU A 314 20.33 22.71 3.06
CA GLU A 314 20.30 23.91 2.22
C GLU A 314 18.88 24.29 1.79
N MET A 315 18.67 25.59 1.63
CA MET A 315 17.44 26.20 1.14
C MET A 315 17.73 27.51 0.44
N THR A 316 16.84 27.99 -0.40
CA THR A 316 16.96 29.34 -0.99
C THR A 316 16.23 30.33 -0.10
N ARG A 317 16.92 31.34 0.43
CA ARG A 317 16.31 32.51 1.07
C ARG A 317 15.73 33.40 -0.01
N ILE A 318 14.41 33.49 -0.10
CA ILE A 318 13.70 34.24 -1.14
C ILE A 318 13.29 35.64 -0.68
N ALA A 319 13.28 35.90 0.63
CA ALA A 319 13.10 37.23 1.18
C ALA A 319 13.68 37.38 2.60
N LYS A 320 14.28 38.50 2.90
CA LYS A 320 14.80 38.91 4.21
C LYS A 320 13.77 39.75 4.97
N GLY A 321 13.47 39.42 6.21
CA GLY A 321 12.63 40.26 7.06
C GLY A 321 13.33 41.59 7.42
N LYS A 322 12.56 42.68 7.44
CA LYS A 322 13.05 44.05 7.69
C LYS A 322 12.90 44.54 9.13
N GLN A 323 12.05 43.87 9.93
CA GLN A 323 11.77 44.37 11.29
C GLN A 323 12.96 44.26 12.23
N LYS A 324 13.14 45.29 13.07
CA LYS A 324 14.12 45.25 14.16
C LYS A 324 13.58 44.37 15.28
N GLY A 325 14.33 43.35 15.70
CA GLY A 325 13.97 42.38 16.70
C GLY A 325 14.21 40.98 16.18
N GLU A 326 13.30 40.06 16.47
CA GLU A 326 13.36 38.71 15.91
C GLU A 326 13.19 38.73 14.40
N LEU A 327 14.28 38.45 13.68
CA LEU A 327 14.29 38.47 12.23
C LEU A 327 13.94 37.10 11.67
N TRP A 328 12.88 37.04 10.88
CA TRP A 328 12.45 35.85 10.18
C TRP A 328 12.62 36.03 8.68
N ASP A 329 13.24 35.05 8.04
CA ASP A 329 13.45 35.05 6.59
C ASP A 329 12.48 34.08 5.93
N ARG A 330 11.99 34.46 4.75
CA ARG A 330 11.16 33.57 3.92
C ARG A 330 12.10 32.74 3.06
N VAL A 331 11.90 31.40 3.10
CA VAL A 331 12.76 30.45 2.42
C VAL A 331 11.94 29.49 1.55
N LYS A 332 12.58 29.00 0.48
CA LYS A 332 12.08 27.93 -0.38
C LYS A 332 12.98 26.73 -0.22
N LEU A 333 12.41 25.59 0.15
CA LEU A 333 13.12 24.33 0.34
C LEU A 333 13.36 23.62 -0.98
N GLN A 334 14.24 22.63 -1.00
CA GLN A 334 14.56 21.82 -2.18
C GLN A 334 13.31 21.11 -2.78
N ASN A 335 12.37 20.71 -1.93
CA ASN A 335 11.10 20.11 -2.35
C ASN A 335 10.03 21.12 -2.84
N GLY A 336 10.40 22.41 -2.96
CA GLY A 336 9.52 23.48 -3.39
C GLY A 336 8.63 24.08 -2.29
N MET A 337 8.63 23.55 -1.08
CA MET A 337 7.88 24.11 0.06
C MET A 337 8.42 25.48 0.43
N VAL A 338 7.53 26.41 0.75
CA VAL A 338 7.90 27.78 1.17
C VAL A 338 7.43 28.01 2.61
N GLY A 339 8.30 28.56 3.42
CA GLY A 339 8.01 28.86 4.81
C GLY A 339 8.93 29.93 5.39
N PHE A 340 8.95 30.05 6.71
CA PHE A 340 9.72 31.05 7.43
C PHE A 340 10.66 30.38 8.43
N VAL A 341 11.89 30.86 8.48
CA VAL A 341 12.94 30.44 9.41
C VAL A 341 13.47 31.63 10.20
N PHE A 342 13.92 31.35 11.41
CA PHE A 342 14.57 32.40 12.22
C PHE A 342 16.00 32.61 11.73
N ARG A 343 16.32 33.84 11.31
CA ARG A 343 17.58 34.20 10.63
C ARG A 343 18.83 33.82 11.40
N GLU A 344 18.81 33.92 12.74
CA GLU A 344 19.96 33.60 13.59
C GLU A 344 20.50 32.18 13.40
N TYR A 345 19.63 31.26 12.91
CA TYR A 345 19.97 29.85 12.65
C TYR A 345 20.21 29.56 11.17
N VAL A 346 20.52 30.60 10.39
CA VAL A 346 20.73 30.48 8.96
C VAL A 346 22.01 31.17 8.56
N GLU A 347 22.88 30.47 7.85
CA GLU A 347 24.09 31.06 7.27
C GLU A 347 24.06 30.99 5.74
N GLU A 348 24.70 31.96 5.10
CA GLU A 348 24.84 31.96 3.64
C GLU A 348 25.85 30.88 3.23
N VAL A 349 25.52 30.14 2.20
CA VAL A 349 26.48 29.20 1.61
C VAL A 349 27.63 30.02 1.05
N PRO A 350 28.87 29.82 1.51
CA PRO A 350 30.00 30.61 1.05
C PRO A 350 30.15 30.53 -0.47
N GLU A 351 30.26 31.66 -1.15
CA GLU A 351 30.71 31.69 -2.55
C GLU A 351 32.20 31.33 -2.58
N ILE A 352 32.49 30.09 -2.91
CA ILE A 352 33.85 29.62 -3.15
C ILE A 352 34.04 29.64 -4.67
N GLU A 353 34.96 30.46 -5.18
CA GLU A 353 35.41 30.33 -6.55
C GLU A 353 36.15 29.00 -6.69
N ILE A 354 35.57 28.10 -7.49
CA ILE A 354 36.14 26.80 -7.80
C ILE A 354 36.91 26.92 -9.10
N ASP A 355 38.21 26.61 -9.03
CA ASP A 355 39.11 26.69 -10.18
C ASP A 355 39.04 25.41 -11.02
N ASN A 356 38.91 24.25 -10.36
CA ASN A 356 38.89 22.95 -11.01
C ASN A 356 38.08 21.92 -10.20
N ILE A 357 37.43 20.99 -10.91
CA ILE A 357 36.82 19.77 -10.36
C ILE A 357 37.37 18.61 -11.16
N GLU A 358 37.84 17.57 -10.49
CA GLU A 358 38.29 16.33 -11.12
C GLU A 358 37.55 15.14 -10.46
N LEU A 359 36.82 14.37 -11.28
CA LEU A 359 36.06 13.20 -10.87
C LEU A 359 36.73 11.92 -11.36
N SER A 360 36.75 10.92 -10.49
CA SER A 360 37.14 9.57 -10.88
C SER A 360 36.41 8.51 -10.08
N VAL A 361 36.39 7.29 -10.60
CA VAL A 361 35.86 6.09 -9.93
C VAL A 361 36.85 4.95 -10.09
N ASP A 362 36.93 4.09 -9.10
CA ASP A 362 37.83 2.92 -9.15
C ASP A 362 37.37 1.92 -10.22
N LYS A 363 36.07 1.87 -10.49
CA LYS A 363 35.50 1.11 -11.60
C LYS A 363 34.28 1.85 -12.18
N SER A 364 34.16 1.87 -13.50
CA SER A 364 33.06 2.51 -14.22
C SER A 364 31.90 1.58 -14.55
N THR A 365 32.10 0.24 -14.44
CA THR A 365 31.04 -0.75 -14.60
C THR A 365 30.68 -1.34 -13.26
N ILE A 366 29.42 -1.18 -12.85
CA ILE A 366 28.88 -1.67 -11.58
C ILE A 366 27.64 -2.53 -11.82
N THR A 367 27.29 -3.35 -10.85
CA THR A 367 26.07 -4.15 -10.92
C THR A 367 24.87 -3.40 -10.33
N LYS A 368 23.67 -3.76 -10.75
CA LYS A 368 22.43 -3.28 -10.13
C LYS A 368 22.47 -3.52 -8.61
N GLY A 369 22.16 -2.49 -7.82
CA GLY A 369 22.22 -2.50 -6.35
C GLY A 369 23.61 -2.28 -5.77
N GLU A 370 24.67 -2.23 -6.58
CA GLU A 370 26.01 -1.96 -6.11
C GLU A 370 26.21 -0.48 -5.81
N LYS A 371 26.91 -0.21 -4.69
CA LYS A 371 27.26 1.14 -4.25
C LYS A 371 28.77 1.33 -4.31
N ILE A 372 29.22 2.36 -5.03
CA ILE A 372 30.64 2.74 -5.14
C ILE A 372 30.87 4.18 -4.68
N LYS A 373 32.11 4.50 -4.33
CA LYS A 373 32.51 5.85 -3.97
C LYS A 373 32.94 6.62 -5.23
N LEU A 374 32.48 7.85 -5.37
CA LEU A 374 32.99 8.84 -6.32
C LEU A 374 34.19 9.54 -5.67
N ASN A 375 35.35 9.48 -6.31
CA ASN A 375 36.53 10.22 -5.91
C ASN A 375 36.44 11.63 -6.50
N ILE A 376 36.44 12.63 -5.62
CA ILE A 376 36.22 14.02 -5.98
C ILE A 376 37.41 14.83 -5.51
N LYS A 377 38.06 15.54 -6.42
CA LYS A 377 39.11 16.52 -6.11
C LYS A 377 38.61 17.89 -6.53
N ILE A 378 38.71 18.90 -5.65
CA ILE A 378 38.24 20.24 -5.90
C ILE A 378 39.43 21.20 -5.63
N GLU A 379 39.61 22.16 -6.49
CA GLU A 379 40.57 23.25 -6.28
C GLU A 379 39.81 24.57 -6.15
N PRO A 380 40.10 25.38 -5.11
CA PRO A 380 41.19 25.23 -4.13
C PRO A 380 41.00 24.06 -3.16
N GLU A 381 42.12 23.52 -2.69
CA GLU A 381 42.16 22.41 -1.72
C GLU A 381 41.40 22.78 -0.45
N ASN A 382 40.72 21.80 0.17
CA ASN A 382 39.81 21.95 1.32
C ASN A 382 38.47 22.64 1.04
N THR A 383 38.09 22.82 -0.22
CA THR A 383 36.74 23.23 -0.58
C THR A 383 35.74 22.16 -0.09
N PRO A 384 34.70 22.53 0.68
CA PRO A 384 33.72 21.55 1.17
C PRO A 384 32.88 21.00 0.02
N LEU A 385 32.47 19.73 0.14
CA LEU A 385 31.74 19.03 -0.92
C LEU A 385 30.39 19.69 -1.28
N ASN A 386 29.76 20.39 -0.34
CA ASN A 386 28.53 21.14 -0.58
C ASN A 386 28.72 22.42 -1.45
N ALA A 387 29.94 22.78 -1.78
CA ALA A 387 30.23 23.86 -2.74
C ALA A 387 29.96 23.43 -4.21
N ILE A 388 29.79 22.13 -4.45
CA ILE A 388 29.44 21.58 -5.75
C ILE A 388 28.12 20.80 -5.68
N LYS A 389 27.39 20.75 -6.79
CA LYS A 389 26.20 19.93 -6.93
C LYS A 389 26.55 18.64 -7.66
N LEU A 390 26.28 17.50 -7.03
CA LEU A 390 26.34 16.20 -7.67
C LEU A 390 25.00 15.86 -8.30
N SER A 391 24.99 15.28 -9.50
CA SER A 391 23.76 14.86 -10.19
C SER A 391 24.04 13.73 -11.17
N SER A 392 23.04 12.91 -11.44
CA SER A 392 23.05 11.93 -12.51
C SER A 392 22.33 12.49 -13.74
N GLU A 393 22.80 12.16 -14.93
CA GLU A 393 22.13 12.47 -16.20
C GLU A 393 20.84 11.62 -16.35
N ASP A 394 20.87 10.36 -15.88
CA ASP A 394 19.70 9.48 -15.79
C ASP A 394 19.69 8.74 -14.44
N GLU A 395 18.83 9.22 -13.54
CA GLU A 395 18.65 8.62 -12.21
C GLU A 395 17.97 7.23 -12.23
N ASN A 396 17.33 6.86 -13.35
CA ASN A 396 16.81 5.50 -13.51
C ASN A 396 17.93 4.48 -13.74
N VAL A 397 19.10 4.92 -14.23
CA VAL A 397 20.27 4.06 -14.45
C VAL A 397 21.16 4.03 -13.22
N ALA A 398 21.58 5.20 -12.72
CA ALA A 398 22.33 5.31 -11.48
C ALA A 398 22.01 6.62 -10.77
N THR A 399 22.02 6.61 -9.45
CA THR A 399 21.88 7.81 -8.61
C THR A 399 23.20 8.17 -7.96
N VAL A 400 23.34 9.43 -7.56
CA VAL A 400 24.47 9.89 -6.75
C VAL A 400 23.97 10.65 -5.52
N SER A 401 24.49 10.32 -4.35
CA SER A 401 24.16 10.97 -3.09
C SER A 401 25.04 12.20 -2.86
N SER A 402 24.59 13.14 -2.02
CA SER A 402 25.33 14.36 -1.67
C SER A 402 26.70 14.11 -1.00
N ASP A 403 26.86 12.93 -0.39
CA ASP A 403 28.12 12.48 0.20
C ASP A 403 29.04 11.74 -0.80
N GLY A 404 28.67 11.73 -2.11
CA GLY A 404 29.48 11.22 -3.20
C GLY A 404 29.47 9.69 -3.34
N TYR A 405 28.34 9.01 -3.04
CA TYR A 405 28.19 7.61 -3.39
C TYR A 405 27.27 7.44 -4.60
N ILE A 406 27.69 6.59 -5.52
CA ILE A 406 26.93 6.21 -6.71
C ILE A 406 26.28 4.85 -6.44
N LEU A 407 24.98 4.72 -6.73
CA LEU A 407 24.20 3.50 -6.63
C LEU A 407 23.67 3.11 -8.00
N GLY A 408 23.97 1.90 -8.46
CA GLY A 408 23.38 1.31 -9.67
C GLY A 408 21.90 0.96 -9.47
N VAL A 409 21.02 1.49 -10.31
CA VAL A 409 19.56 1.31 -10.18
C VAL A 409 19.04 0.31 -11.20
N LYS A 410 19.43 0.49 -12.47
CA LYS A 410 18.99 -0.34 -13.59
C LYS A 410 20.07 -0.37 -14.68
N SER A 411 20.14 -1.44 -15.41
CA SER A 411 21.08 -1.60 -16.54
C SER A 411 20.97 -0.47 -17.55
N GLY A 412 22.11 0.06 -17.93
CA GLY A 412 22.24 1.19 -18.86
C GLY A 412 23.55 1.93 -18.65
N GLU A 413 23.69 3.04 -19.34
CA GLU A 413 24.84 3.95 -19.21
C GLU A 413 24.36 5.36 -18.88
N THR A 414 25.02 6.02 -17.94
CA THR A 414 24.73 7.39 -17.52
C THR A 414 26.00 8.12 -17.14
N LYS A 415 25.90 9.45 -17.03
CA LYS A 415 26.98 10.29 -16.52
C LYS A 415 26.62 10.80 -15.13
N ILE A 416 27.62 10.81 -14.26
CA ILE A 416 27.53 11.47 -12.97
C ILE A 416 28.35 12.74 -13.06
N TYR A 417 27.70 13.86 -12.81
CA TYR A 417 28.26 15.21 -12.88
C TYR A 417 28.54 15.75 -11.49
N ALA A 418 29.62 16.53 -11.40
CA ALA A 418 29.82 17.51 -10.37
C ALA A 418 29.87 18.90 -11.02
N LYS A 419 29.11 19.86 -10.49
CA LYS A 419 29.02 21.21 -11.04
C LYS A 419 29.08 22.25 -9.94
N ALA A 420 29.98 23.23 -10.09
CA ALA A 420 30.08 24.42 -9.25
C ALA A 420 29.12 25.52 -9.72
N LYS A 421 28.83 26.49 -8.82
CA LYS A 421 27.98 27.65 -9.14
C LYS A 421 28.58 28.53 -10.24
N ASN A 422 29.90 28.70 -10.28
CA ASN A 422 30.61 29.44 -11.31
C ASN A 422 30.70 28.74 -12.67
N GLY A 423 30.10 27.50 -12.80
CA GLY A 423 29.99 26.76 -14.04
C GLY A 423 31.08 25.71 -14.27
N VAL A 424 32.13 25.69 -13.45
CA VAL A 424 33.16 24.62 -13.50
C VAL A 424 32.49 23.27 -13.24
N SER A 425 32.78 22.28 -14.06
CA SER A 425 32.16 20.97 -13.94
C SER A 425 33.02 19.86 -14.53
N ASP A 426 32.84 18.66 -14.00
CA ASP A 426 33.42 17.45 -14.54
C ASP A 426 32.39 16.30 -14.45
N PHE A 427 32.64 15.18 -15.14
CA PHE A 427 31.77 14.00 -15.10
C PHE A 427 32.53 12.69 -15.24
N VAL A 428 31.91 11.62 -14.74
CA VAL A 428 32.35 10.24 -14.98
C VAL A 428 31.23 9.44 -15.64
N ASN A 429 31.61 8.53 -16.56
CA ASN A 429 30.66 7.59 -17.16
C ASN A 429 30.49 6.38 -16.24
N ILE A 430 29.25 5.99 -16.00
CA ILE A 430 28.89 4.80 -15.24
C ILE A 430 28.04 3.89 -16.13
N LYS A 431 28.45 2.63 -16.19
CA LYS A 431 27.69 1.54 -16.79
C LYS A 431 27.15 0.62 -15.70
N VAL A 432 25.85 0.46 -15.65
CA VAL A 432 25.20 -0.48 -14.73
C VAL A 432 24.84 -1.73 -15.54
N ILE A 433 25.17 -2.90 -15.00
CA ILE A 433 24.83 -4.19 -15.59
C ILE A 433 24.03 -5.03 -14.58
N THR A 434 23.20 -5.90 -15.11
CA THR A 434 22.46 -6.91 -14.33
C THR A 434 22.85 -8.28 -14.88
N PRO A 435 23.94 -8.88 -14.36
CA PRO A 435 24.42 -10.16 -14.87
C PRO A 435 23.51 -11.31 -14.47
N LEU A 436 23.39 -12.33 -15.32
CA LEU A 436 22.75 -13.59 -14.96
C LEU A 436 23.57 -14.26 -13.84
N THR A 437 22.89 -14.71 -12.77
CA THR A 437 23.51 -15.30 -11.57
C THR A 437 23.06 -16.74 -11.33
N ASP A 438 21.88 -17.15 -11.81
CA ASP A 438 21.39 -18.53 -11.66
C ASP A 438 20.35 -18.88 -12.74
N ILE A 439 20.19 -20.19 -12.98
CA ILE A 439 19.16 -20.79 -13.82
C ILE A 439 18.38 -21.78 -12.96
N VAL A 440 17.09 -21.53 -12.74
CA VAL A 440 16.24 -22.33 -11.86
C VAL A 440 15.24 -23.13 -12.70
N THR A 441 15.19 -24.45 -12.48
CA THR A 441 14.23 -25.37 -13.06
C THR A 441 13.22 -25.83 -12.02
N SER A 442 12.04 -26.23 -12.46
CA SER A 442 10.96 -26.72 -11.57
C SER A 442 11.37 -27.98 -10.80
N LEU A 443 12.19 -28.83 -11.40
CA LEU A 443 12.72 -30.07 -10.82
C LEU A 443 14.18 -30.24 -11.26
N ASP A 444 14.98 -30.96 -10.47
CA ASP A 444 16.35 -31.37 -10.84
C ASP A 444 16.35 -32.70 -11.59
N THR A 445 15.28 -33.46 -11.52
CA THR A 445 15.09 -34.74 -12.23
C THR A 445 13.65 -34.80 -12.76
N TYR A 446 13.53 -35.10 -14.03
CA TYR A 446 12.26 -35.36 -14.72
C TYR A 446 12.18 -36.83 -15.10
N ILE A 447 10.98 -37.37 -15.06
CA ILE A 447 10.70 -38.72 -15.55
C ILE A 447 9.73 -38.57 -16.71
N ILE A 448 10.07 -39.13 -17.86
CA ILE A 448 9.25 -39.12 -19.07
C ILE A 448 9.21 -40.53 -19.67
N GLN A 449 8.15 -40.83 -20.41
CA GLN A 449 8.05 -42.08 -21.15
C GLN A 449 8.78 -41.99 -22.47
N GLU A 450 9.16 -43.12 -23.02
CA GLU A 450 9.73 -43.21 -24.40
C GLU A 450 8.70 -42.63 -25.38
N GLY A 451 9.14 -41.65 -26.19
CA GLY A 451 8.33 -40.86 -27.12
C GLY A 451 7.62 -39.66 -26.51
N GLU A 452 7.63 -39.49 -25.19
CA GLU A 452 7.03 -38.32 -24.50
C GLU A 452 7.94 -37.10 -24.61
N THR A 453 7.30 -35.92 -24.61
CA THR A 453 8.00 -34.62 -24.62
C THR A 453 7.61 -33.78 -23.40
N ILE A 454 8.59 -33.06 -22.86
CA ILE A 454 8.37 -32.05 -21.81
C ILE A 454 9.07 -30.74 -22.19
N ASN A 455 8.56 -29.62 -21.70
CA ASN A 455 9.23 -28.32 -21.81
C ASN A 455 9.82 -27.92 -20.45
N LEU A 456 11.12 -27.62 -20.42
CA LEU A 456 11.86 -27.33 -19.20
C LEU A 456 11.51 -25.97 -18.59
N ASN A 457 11.19 -24.96 -19.43
CA ASN A 457 10.83 -23.59 -19.02
C ASN A 457 11.64 -23.09 -17.80
N PRO A 458 12.97 -22.99 -17.89
CA PRO A 458 13.78 -22.51 -16.78
C PRO A 458 13.50 -21.03 -16.51
N MET A 459 13.60 -20.63 -15.24
CA MET A 459 13.59 -19.23 -14.83
C MET A 459 15.02 -18.74 -14.69
N LEU A 460 15.27 -17.54 -15.19
CA LEU A 460 16.56 -16.85 -15.06
C LEU A 460 16.55 -15.96 -13.81
N VAL A 461 17.68 -15.89 -13.12
CA VAL A 461 17.85 -15.07 -11.92
C VAL A 461 19.03 -14.13 -12.11
N PRO A 462 18.82 -12.81 -11.98
CA PRO A 462 17.53 -12.16 -11.88
C PRO A 462 16.73 -12.23 -13.19
N ASP A 463 15.43 -12.02 -13.10
CA ASP A 463 14.51 -12.09 -14.26
C ASP A 463 14.69 -10.91 -15.25
N ASP A 464 15.38 -9.85 -14.81
CA ASP A 464 15.78 -8.69 -15.60
C ASP A 464 17.28 -8.71 -15.98
N ALA A 465 17.92 -9.88 -16.03
CA ALA A 465 19.29 -10.01 -16.49
C ALA A 465 19.48 -9.45 -17.92
N ASP A 466 20.60 -8.76 -18.15
CA ASP A 466 20.90 -8.08 -19.43
C ASP A 466 20.94 -9.03 -20.61
N ASN A 467 21.47 -10.22 -20.40
CA ASN A 467 21.47 -11.29 -21.38
C ASN A 467 20.64 -12.47 -20.85
N GLN A 468 19.54 -12.76 -21.54
CA GLN A 468 18.61 -13.84 -21.22
C GLN A 468 18.73 -15.02 -22.19
N GLU A 469 19.73 -15.02 -23.05
CA GLU A 469 19.97 -16.13 -23.97
C GLU A 469 20.49 -17.35 -23.21
N ILE A 470 19.83 -18.49 -23.43
CA ILE A 470 20.24 -19.78 -22.89
C ILE A 470 20.33 -20.81 -24.00
N THR A 471 21.22 -21.78 -23.81
CA THR A 471 21.43 -22.90 -24.69
C THR A 471 21.21 -24.20 -23.93
N TYR A 472 20.78 -25.22 -24.65
CA TYR A 472 20.52 -26.55 -24.13
C TYR A 472 21.40 -27.58 -24.84
N LEU A 473 21.94 -28.51 -24.07
CA LEU A 473 22.76 -29.60 -24.59
C LEU A 473 22.41 -30.91 -23.86
N SER A 474 22.06 -31.93 -24.61
CA SER A 474 21.97 -33.28 -24.07
C SER A 474 23.36 -33.95 -24.10
N GLN A 475 23.76 -34.51 -22.97
CA GLN A 475 24.99 -35.31 -22.88
C GLN A 475 24.76 -36.78 -23.32
N ASN A 476 23.51 -37.17 -23.55
CA ASN A 476 23.10 -38.53 -23.92
C ASN A 476 21.94 -38.48 -24.91
N GLU A 477 22.20 -38.03 -26.12
CA GLU A 477 21.18 -37.80 -27.18
C GLU A 477 20.47 -39.09 -27.63
N ASP A 478 21.09 -40.24 -27.47
CA ASP A 478 20.49 -41.56 -27.73
C ASP A 478 19.40 -41.91 -26.69
N ILE A 479 19.43 -41.29 -25.49
CA ILE A 479 18.45 -41.52 -24.44
C ILE A 479 17.40 -40.38 -24.42
N ALA A 480 17.83 -39.13 -24.50
CA ALA A 480 16.93 -38.00 -24.58
C ALA A 480 17.56 -36.86 -25.40
N THR A 481 16.81 -36.28 -26.30
CA THR A 481 17.19 -35.10 -27.08
C THR A 481 16.60 -33.83 -26.47
N VAL A 482 17.18 -32.66 -26.76
CA VAL A 482 16.65 -31.37 -26.37
C VAL A 482 16.73 -30.37 -27.50
N THR A 483 15.66 -29.60 -27.71
CA THR A 483 15.66 -28.52 -28.73
C THR A 483 16.21 -27.21 -28.15
N ASN A 484 16.51 -26.24 -29.02
CA ASN A 484 16.89 -24.88 -28.61
C ASN A 484 15.78 -24.12 -27.83
N GLN A 485 14.54 -24.61 -27.86
CA GLN A 485 13.43 -24.08 -27.07
C GLN A 485 13.24 -24.81 -25.70
N GLY A 486 14.15 -25.71 -25.36
CA GLY A 486 14.08 -26.46 -24.10
C GLY A 486 13.05 -27.62 -24.11
N ILE A 487 12.59 -28.06 -25.26
CA ILE A 487 11.72 -29.22 -25.40
C ILE A 487 12.59 -30.47 -25.39
N VAL A 488 12.43 -31.30 -24.38
CA VAL A 488 13.11 -32.59 -24.22
C VAL A 488 12.22 -33.71 -24.74
N THR A 489 12.76 -34.65 -25.48
CA THR A 489 12.09 -35.84 -26.00
C THR A 489 12.82 -37.09 -25.48
N GLY A 490 12.07 -38.03 -24.84
CA GLY A 490 12.59 -39.34 -24.47
C GLY A 490 12.73 -40.25 -25.68
N MET A 491 13.97 -40.69 -25.98
CA MET A 491 14.27 -41.50 -27.15
C MET A 491 14.39 -42.99 -26.84
N LYS A 492 14.97 -43.32 -25.67
CA LYS A 492 15.25 -44.69 -25.25
C LYS A 492 15.32 -44.78 -23.74
N ILE A 493 14.91 -45.88 -23.18
CA ILE A 493 14.95 -46.16 -21.73
C ILE A 493 16.38 -45.93 -21.21
N GLY A 494 16.53 -45.12 -20.16
CA GLY A 494 17.79 -44.77 -19.56
C GLY A 494 17.75 -43.42 -18.83
N THR A 495 18.92 -42.94 -18.42
CA THR A 495 19.05 -41.61 -17.78
C THR A 495 19.95 -40.74 -18.65
N ALA A 496 19.43 -39.58 -19.07
CA ALA A 496 20.17 -38.54 -19.76
C ALA A 496 20.42 -37.35 -18.84
N THR A 497 21.49 -36.62 -19.09
CA THR A 497 21.76 -35.30 -18.43
C THR A 497 21.60 -34.22 -19.47
N ILE A 498 20.77 -33.24 -19.18
CA ILE A 498 20.62 -32.02 -19.97
C ILE A 498 21.35 -30.89 -19.24
N GLN A 499 22.23 -30.22 -19.96
CA GLN A 499 22.89 -28.99 -19.51
C GLN A 499 22.19 -27.80 -20.12
N ILE A 500 21.86 -26.83 -19.28
CA ILE A 500 21.34 -25.51 -19.66
C ILE A 500 22.45 -24.52 -19.34
N SER A 501 22.86 -23.72 -20.31
CA SER A 501 23.94 -22.75 -20.12
C SER A 501 23.49 -21.38 -20.57
N GLY A 502 23.80 -20.38 -19.75
CA GLY A 502 23.54 -18.96 -19.98
C GLY A 502 24.83 -18.14 -19.95
N ASP A 503 24.68 -16.84 -19.88
CA ASP A 503 25.79 -15.89 -19.79
C ASP A 503 26.57 -16.05 -18.47
N ASN A 504 27.75 -15.41 -18.38
CA ASN A 504 28.66 -15.43 -17.22
C ASN A 504 29.04 -16.83 -16.71
N ASN A 505 29.08 -17.83 -17.59
CA ASN A 505 29.35 -19.24 -17.25
C ASN A 505 28.29 -19.83 -16.27
N VAL A 506 27.12 -19.21 -16.15
CA VAL A 506 26.04 -19.78 -15.37
C VAL A 506 25.49 -21.00 -16.08
N SER A 507 25.42 -22.12 -15.39
CA SER A 507 24.87 -23.35 -15.97
C SER A 507 24.09 -24.16 -14.93
N LYS A 508 23.10 -24.88 -15.38
CA LYS A 508 22.28 -25.81 -14.62
C LYS A 508 22.26 -27.17 -15.32
N THR A 509 22.43 -28.24 -14.55
CA THR A 509 22.24 -29.60 -15.06
C THR A 509 21.02 -30.24 -14.45
N ILE A 510 20.25 -30.94 -15.28
CA ILE A 510 19.08 -31.71 -14.86
C ILE A 510 19.20 -33.15 -15.39
N LYS A 511 18.52 -34.08 -14.71
CA LYS A 511 18.41 -35.46 -15.12
C LYS A 511 17.09 -35.76 -15.78
N ILE A 512 17.10 -36.51 -16.86
CA ILE A 512 15.91 -37.01 -17.51
C ILE A 512 15.95 -38.54 -17.43
N ASN A 513 15.04 -39.13 -16.69
CA ASN A 513 14.87 -40.58 -16.66
C ASN A 513 13.78 -40.96 -17.64
N VAL A 514 14.17 -41.57 -18.73
CA VAL A 514 13.26 -42.13 -19.74
C VAL A 514 12.89 -43.53 -19.33
N ILE A 515 11.60 -43.76 -19.15
CA ILE A 515 11.03 -45.05 -18.76
C ILE A 515 10.25 -45.67 -19.89
N LYS A 516 9.92 -46.95 -19.75
CA LYS A 516 9.05 -47.66 -20.69
C LYS A 516 7.74 -46.90 -20.85
N LYS A 517 7.24 -46.83 -22.09
CA LYS A 517 5.90 -46.32 -22.35
C LYS A 517 4.87 -47.25 -21.68
N LEU A 518 4.06 -46.69 -20.81
CA LEU A 518 2.96 -47.38 -20.12
C LEU A 518 1.69 -47.25 -20.96
N GLU A 519 0.89 -48.29 -20.99
CA GLU A 519 -0.45 -48.22 -21.58
C GLU A 519 -1.41 -47.52 -20.63
N ASP A 520 -2.44 -46.86 -21.15
CA ASP A 520 -3.33 -45.95 -20.38
C ASP A 520 -4.09 -46.65 -19.21
N ASP A 521 -4.11 -48.00 -19.17
CA ASP A 521 -4.78 -48.77 -18.15
C ASP A 521 -3.88 -49.47 -17.13
N GLU A 522 -2.55 -49.39 -17.29
CA GLU A 522 -1.61 -50.05 -16.39
C GLU A 522 -1.51 -49.35 -15.01
N ILE A 523 -1.73 -48.03 -14.94
CA ILE A 523 -1.79 -47.28 -13.69
C ILE A 523 -2.94 -46.29 -13.75
N ARG A 524 -3.91 -46.40 -12.84
CA ARG A 524 -5.04 -45.49 -12.73
C ARG A 524 -5.06 -44.83 -11.38
N PHE A 525 -5.33 -43.55 -11.36
CA PHE A 525 -5.49 -42.74 -10.16
C PHE A 525 -6.97 -42.40 -9.95
N ASP A 526 -7.40 -42.39 -8.69
CA ASP A 526 -8.71 -41.86 -8.30
C ASP A 526 -8.87 -40.42 -8.78
N GLU A 527 -10.09 -40.05 -9.23
CA GLU A 527 -10.39 -38.70 -9.76
C GLU A 527 -10.08 -37.54 -8.78
N ALA A 528 -9.99 -37.86 -7.49
CA ALA A 528 -9.62 -36.88 -6.47
C ALA A 528 -8.13 -36.52 -6.49
N LEU A 529 -7.27 -37.30 -7.17
CA LEU A 529 -5.84 -37.06 -7.29
C LEU A 529 -5.53 -36.32 -8.61
N ASN A 530 -4.83 -35.23 -8.54
CA ASN A 530 -4.30 -34.53 -9.70
C ASN A 530 -2.88 -34.99 -9.97
N VAL A 531 -2.68 -35.67 -11.10
CA VAL A 531 -1.36 -36.15 -11.54
C VAL A 531 -0.91 -35.34 -12.74
N SER A 532 0.17 -34.61 -12.58
CA SER A 532 0.76 -33.80 -13.67
C SER A 532 2.26 -33.67 -13.48
N ASN A 533 3.04 -33.85 -14.54
CA ASN A 533 4.51 -33.76 -14.53
C ASN A 533 5.14 -34.58 -13.39
N ASN A 534 4.65 -35.81 -13.17
CA ASN A 534 5.06 -36.71 -12.09
C ASN A 534 4.91 -36.14 -10.68
N ILE A 535 4.01 -35.17 -10.52
CA ILE A 535 3.59 -34.65 -9.21
C ILE A 535 2.16 -35.10 -8.96
N ILE A 536 1.93 -35.68 -7.79
CA ILE A 536 0.60 -36.03 -7.29
C ILE A 536 0.18 -34.96 -6.28
N SER A 537 -0.92 -34.27 -6.58
CA SER A 537 -1.62 -33.35 -5.69
C SER A 537 -3.12 -33.74 -5.58
N GLY A 538 -3.96 -32.91 -4.99
CA GLY A 538 -5.36 -33.28 -4.75
C GLY A 538 -5.55 -34.16 -3.52
N LEU A 539 -4.58 -34.18 -2.61
CA LEU A 539 -4.68 -34.91 -1.36
C LEU A 539 -5.63 -34.21 -0.38
N GLU A 540 -6.21 -34.96 0.55
CA GLU A 540 -7.02 -34.35 1.61
C GLU A 540 -6.14 -33.45 2.51
N ASN A 541 -6.71 -32.38 3.08
CA ASN A 541 -5.97 -31.49 3.98
C ASN A 541 -5.58 -32.16 5.31
N LYS A 542 -6.15 -33.31 5.62
CA LYS A 542 -5.88 -34.07 6.86
C LYS A 542 -5.90 -35.57 6.58
N ASN A 543 -5.12 -36.31 7.36
CA ASN A 543 -5.12 -37.77 7.38
C ASN A 543 -4.72 -38.47 6.06
N ASN A 544 -3.76 -37.90 5.34
CA ASN A 544 -3.15 -38.54 4.16
C ASN A 544 -2.22 -39.67 4.59
N THR A 545 -2.77 -40.83 4.92
CA THR A 545 -1.97 -42.02 5.30
C THR A 545 -1.56 -42.81 4.07
N VAL A 546 -0.45 -43.55 4.18
CA VAL A 546 0.03 -44.47 3.13
C VAL A 546 -1.08 -45.42 2.64
N GLU A 547 -1.86 -45.97 3.56
CA GLU A 547 -2.96 -46.86 3.24
C GLU A 547 -4.04 -46.19 2.39
N LYS A 548 -4.46 -44.98 2.76
CA LYS A 548 -5.44 -44.21 2.00
C LYS A 548 -4.95 -43.84 0.60
N ILE A 549 -3.68 -43.45 0.48
CA ILE A 549 -3.12 -43.07 -0.82
C ILE A 549 -2.96 -44.28 -1.72
N LYS A 550 -2.49 -45.44 -1.19
CA LYS A 550 -2.40 -46.67 -1.96
C LYS A 550 -3.77 -47.10 -2.49
N ASN A 551 -4.83 -46.94 -1.71
CA ASN A 551 -6.20 -47.29 -2.14
C ASN A 551 -6.74 -46.39 -3.27
N LYS A 552 -6.12 -45.24 -3.52
CA LYS A 552 -6.45 -44.34 -4.62
C LYS A 552 -5.62 -44.59 -5.89
N ILE A 553 -4.79 -45.64 -5.88
CA ILE A 553 -3.93 -46.01 -7.01
C ILE A 553 -4.28 -47.47 -7.39
N THR A 554 -4.83 -47.65 -8.58
CA THR A 554 -5.15 -48.97 -9.12
C THR A 554 -4.08 -49.38 -10.14
N THR A 555 -3.35 -50.45 -9.85
CA THR A 555 -2.29 -50.96 -10.73
C THR A 555 -1.99 -52.42 -10.39
N ASN A 556 -1.46 -53.18 -11.37
CA ASN A 556 -0.94 -54.53 -11.17
C ASN A 556 0.50 -54.53 -10.62
N TYR A 557 1.11 -53.38 -10.50
CA TYR A 557 2.50 -53.19 -10.00
C TYR A 557 2.53 -52.98 -8.50
N THR A 558 3.70 -53.08 -7.90
CA THR A 558 3.91 -52.80 -6.46
C THR A 558 3.99 -51.30 -6.22
N VAL A 559 3.18 -50.77 -5.29
CA VAL A 559 3.23 -49.35 -4.88
C VAL A 559 3.98 -49.22 -3.57
N GLU A 560 5.08 -48.48 -3.59
CA GLU A 560 5.85 -48.14 -2.40
C GLU A 560 5.86 -46.62 -2.18
N ILE A 561 5.78 -46.19 -0.91
CA ILE A 561 5.78 -44.79 -0.54
C ILE A 561 6.96 -44.50 0.38
N TYR A 562 7.69 -43.46 0.08
CA TYR A 562 8.85 -42.99 0.83
C TYR A 562 8.60 -41.58 1.37
N ASN A 563 9.04 -41.30 2.58
CA ASN A 563 8.96 -39.95 3.13
C ASN A 563 10.01 -39.02 2.49
N LYS A 564 9.98 -37.76 2.83
CA LYS A 564 10.91 -36.74 2.34
C LYS A 564 12.40 -37.03 2.61
N ASN A 565 12.71 -37.91 3.57
CA ASN A 565 14.06 -38.33 3.90
C ASN A 565 14.49 -39.57 3.12
N GLY A 566 13.63 -40.13 2.26
CA GLY A 566 13.92 -41.33 1.49
C GLY A 566 13.69 -42.64 2.24
N GLU A 567 13.04 -42.61 3.40
CA GLU A 567 12.71 -43.79 4.20
C GLU A 567 11.35 -44.34 3.74
N LYS A 568 11.26 -45.67 3.53
CA LYS A 568 10.02 -46.32 3.18
C LYS A 568 9.04 -46.23 4.35
N ILE A 569 7.81 -45.81 4.07
CA ILE A 569 6.74 -45.63 5.06
C ILE A 569 5.54 -46.50 4.72
N GLU A 570 4.80 -46.96 5.75
CA GLU A 570 3.70 -47.93 5.60
C GLU A 570 2.51 -47.60 6.54
N GLY A 571 1.37 -48.20 6.27
CA GLY A 571 0.19 -48.19 7.11
C GLY A 571 -0.36 -46.80 7.37
N LYS A 572 -0.37 -46.36 8.64
CA LYS A 572 -0.91 -45.08 9.11
C LYS A 572 0.08 -43.94 9.07
N SER A 573 1.29 -44.13 8.56
CA SER A 573 2.26 -43.07 8.38
C SER A 573 1.70 -41.99 7.46
N LEU A 574 1.95 -40.70 7.80
CA LEU A 574 1.46 -39.59 6.99
C LEU A 574 2.37 -39.38 5.78
N VAL A 575 1.75 -39.02 4.68
CA VAL A 575 2.42 -38.67 3.42
C VAL A 575 2.25 -37.17 3.21
N GLY A 576 3.36 -36.45 3.13
CA GLY A 576 3.40 -35.00 2.97
C GLY A 576 4.18 -34.58 1.74
N THR A 577 4.35 -33.28 1.58
CA THR A 577 5.15 -32.68 0.50
C THR A 577 6.56 -33.23 0.48
N GLY A 578 7.06 -33.59 -0.72
CA GLY A 578 8.38 -34.19 -0.90
C GLY A 578 8.46 -35.67 -0.60
N SER A 579 7.35 -36.33 -0.19
CA SER A 579 7.25 -37.79 -0.21
C SER A 579 7.26 -38.28 -1.66
N LYS A 580 7.72 -39.53 -1.86
CA LYS A 580 7.81 -40.15 -3.18
C LYS A 580 6.94 -41.40 -3.23
N ILE A 581 6.17 -41.52 -4.29
CA ILE A 581 5.37 -42.73 -4.60
C ILE A 581 6.04 -43.43 -5.75
N LYS A 582 6.55 -44.65 -5.53
CA LYS A 582 7.20 -45.49 -6.53
C LYS A 582 6.27 -46.62 -6.95
N ILE A 583 6.14 -46.79 -8.24
CA ILE A 583 5.48 -47.96 -8.86
C ILE A 583 6.59 -48.86 -9.38
N LEU A 584 6.60 -50.15 -8.94
CA LEU A 584 7.69 -51.07 -9.23
C LEU A 584 7.19 -52.32 -9.94
N ASP A 585 7.98 -52.78 -10.93
CA ASP A 585 7.88 -54.14 -11.48
C ASP A 585 9.01 -54.98 -10.89
N GLY A 586 8.65 -55.85 -9.94
CA GLY A 586 9.63 -56.53 -9.12
C GLY A 586 10.45 -55.58 -8.25
N GLN A 587 11.75 -55.48 -8.51
CA GLN A 587 12.66 -54.51 -7.84
C GLN A 587 12.95 -53.25 -8.67
N ASN A 588 12.44 -53.20 -9.90
CA ASN A 588 12.71 -52.07 -10.80
C ASN A 588 11.63 -51.00 -10.68
N THR A 589 12.02 -49.77 -10.39
CA THR A 589 11.09 -48.63 -10.41
C THR A 589 10.68 -48.35 -11.85
N ILE A 590 9.37 -48.48 -12.16
CA ILE A 590 8.80 -48.13 -13.44
C ILE A 590 8.60 -46.64 -13.52
N ILE A 591 8.00 -46.03 -12.48
CA ILE A 591 7.73 -44.61 -12.39
C ILE A 591 7.76 -44.15 -10.93
N GLU A 592 8.18 -42.92 -10.72
CA GLU A 592 8.20 -42.25 -9.42
C GLU A 592 7.44 -40.93 -9.50
N TYR A 593 6.62 -40.66 -8.50
CA TYR A 593 5.87 -39.41 -8.37
C TYR A 593 6.29 -38.68 -7.10
N ASP A 594 6.46 -37.37 -7.20
CA ASP A 594 6.59 -36.48 -6.05
C ASP A 594 5.21 -36.11 -5.51
N VAL A 595 5.08 -36.08 -4.20
CA VAL A 595 3.83 -35.67 -3.54
C VAL A 595 3.85 -34.19 -3.21
N LEU A 596 2.77 -33.49 -3.56
CA LEU A 596 2.55 -32.08 -3.26
C LEU A 596 1.26 -31.91 -2.44
N LEU A 597 1.38 -31.48 -1.21
CA LEU A 597 0.28 -31.09 -0.33
C LEU A 597 0.36 -29.58 -0.10
N TYR A 598 -0.55 -28.82 -0.70
CA TYR A 598 -0.55 -27.37 -0.55
C TYR A 598 -0.76 -26.96 0.90
N GLY A 599 0.13 -26.10 1.42
CA GLY A 599 0.18 -25.68 2.82
C GLY A 599 1.14 -26.46 3.70
N ASP A 600 1.59 -27.66 3.30
CA ASP A 600 2.60 -28.47 4.00
C ASP A 600 3.99 -28.13 3.44
N VAL A 601 4.57 -27.04 3.93
CA VAL A 601 5.86 -26.54 3.45
C VAL A 601 7.07 -27.16 4.17
N ASN A 602 6.83 -27.88 5.26
CA ASN A 602 7.87 -28.61 5.98
C ASN A 602 7.91 -30.11 5.61
N GLY A 603 6.89 -30.64 4.90
CA GLY A 603 6.82 -32.00 4.38
C GLY A 603 6.53 -33.06 5.46
N ASP A 604 5.86 -32.71 6.55
CA ASP A 604 5.50 -33.66 7.62
C ASP A 604 4.11 -34.29 7.44
N GLY A 605 3.39 -33.94 6.39
CA GLY A 605 2.05 -34.42 6.07
C GLY A 605 0.94 -33.79 6.90
N LYS A 606 1.21 -32.67 7.56
CA LYS A 606 0.25 -31.87 8.33
C LYS A 606 0.33 -30.44 7.85
N ILE A 607 -0.76 -29.70 8.01
CA ILE A 607 -0.79 -28.26 7.77
C ILE A 607 -1.08 -27.59 9.11
N ASN A 608 -0.08 -26.95 9.69
CA ASN A 608 -0.15 -26.39 11.04
C ASN A 608 0.71 -25.11 11.20
N SER A 609 0.84 -24.60 12.43
CA SER A 609 1.58 -23.37 12.70
C SER A 609 3.08 -23.44 12.37
N ILE A 610 3.67 -24.63 12.28
CA ILE A 610 5.08 -24.79 11.91
C ILE A 610 5.24 -24.44 10.42
N ASP A 611 4.32 -24.91 9.56
CA ASP A 611 4.33 -24.56 8.14
C ASP A 611 4.18 -23.05 7.90
N LEU A 612 3.25 -22.44 8.64
CA LEU A 612 3.09 -20.99 8.59
C LEU A 612 4.39 -20.25 8.97
N LEU A 613 5.08 -20.70 10.03
CA LEU A 613 6.35 -20.11 10.45
C LEU A 613 7.44 -20.27 9.39
N VAL A 614 7.57 -21.48 8.83
CA VAL A 614 8.56 -21.79 7.78
C VAL A 614 8.31 -20.94 6.54
N LEU A 615 7.04 -20.80 6.12
CA LEU A 615 6.67 -19.96 4.99
C LEU A 615 6.93 -18.47 5.24
N GLN A 616 6.64 -17.97 6.44
CA GLN A 616 6.97 -16.59 6.82
C GLN A 616 8.47 -16.33 6.77
N ARG A 617 9.30 -17.27 7.24
CA ARG A 617 10.77 -17.15 7.17
C ARG A 617 11.28 -17.12 5.74
N HIS A 618 10.64 -17.89 4.83
CA HIS A 618 10.96 -17.86 3.41
C HIS A 618 10.64 -16.51 2.77
N ILE A 619 9.45 -15.97 3.03
CA ILE A 619 9.01 -14.66 2.49
C ILE A 619 9.87 -13.51 3.02
N LEU A 620 10.34 -13.61 4.27
CA LEU A 620 11.26 -12.63 4.88
C LEU A 620 12.73 -12.86 4.50
N GLU A 621 13.01 -13.81 3.61
CA GLU A 621 14.34 -14.18 3.14
C GLU A 621 15.31 -14.67 4.25
N ILE A 622 14.78 -15.05 5.42
CA ILE A 622 15.55 -15.58 6.56
C ILE A 622 15.99 -17.01 6.26
N GLU A 623 15.12 -17.83 5.66
CA GLU A 623 15.39 -19.21 5.30
C GLU A 623 14.63 -19.56 4.03
N LYS A 624 15.32 -19.87 2.94
CA LYS A 624 14.68 -20.08 1.63
C LYS A 624 14.21 -21.52 1.46
N LEU A 625 12.92 -21.68 1.15
CA LEU A 625 12.37 -22.94 0.64
C LEU A 625 12.95 -23.24 -0.75
N LYS A 626 12.98 -24.52 -1.12
CA LYS A 626 13.49 -24.98 -2.40
C LYS A 626 12.50 -25.94 -3.07
N ASN A 627 12.55 -26.00 -4.40
CA ASN A 627 11.85 -26.99 -5.22
C ASN A 627 10.35 -27.10 -4.89
N ILE A 628 9.86 -28.33 -4.65
CA ILE A 628 8.44 -28.63 -4.42
C ILE A 628 7.87 -27.91 -3.18
N TYR A 629 8.69 -27.55 -2.19
CA TYR A 629 8.25 -26.84 -0.98
C TYR A 629 7.85 -25.38 -1.26
N VAL A 630 8.46 -24.74 -2.26
CA VAL A 630 8.01 -23.41 -2.74
C VAL A 630 6.62 -23.53 -3.34
N LYS A 631 6.38 -24.59 -4.13
CA LYS A 631 5.04 -24.86 -4.70
C LYS A 631 4.01 -25.12 -3.60
N ALA A 632 4.36 -25.90 -2.57
CA ALA A 632 3.48 -26.17 -1.43
C ALA A 632 3.09 -24.88 -0.69
N GLY A 633 3.98 -23.89 -0.63
CA GLY A 633 3.71 -22.59 -0.03
C GLY A 633 2.79 -21.69 -0.88
N ASN A 634 2.70 -21.90 -2.20
CA ASN A 634 1.83 -21.14 -3.09
C ASN A 634 0.42 -21.73 -3.14
N VAL A 635 -0.34 -21.56 -2.05
CA VAL A 635 -1.69 -22.14 -1.91
C VAL A 635 -2.74 -21.50 -2.82
N ARG A 636 -2.41 -20.36 -3.47
CA ARG A 636 -3.25 -19.75 -4.51
C ARG A 636 -3.07 -20.37 -5.90
N LYS A 637 -2.08 -21.22 -6.09
CA LYS A 637 -1.76 -21.89 -7.36
C LYS A 637 -1.59 -20.95 -8.56
N ASN A 638 -1.03 -19.76 -8.35
CA ASN A 638 -0.99 -18.68 -9.35
C ASN A 638 0.35 -18.53 -10.10
N ASN A 639 1.19 -19.54 -10.09
CA ASN A 639 2.53 -19.59 -10.71
C ASN A 639 3.48 -18.45 -10.29
N LYS A 640 3.24 -17.84 -9.11
CA LYS A 640 4.11 -16.82 -8.50
C LYS A 640 4.76 -17.39 -7.25
N ASN A 641 5.81 -16.74 -6.77
CA ASN A 641 6.37 -17.06 -5.47
C ASN A 641 5.32 -16.87 -4.35
N PRO A 642 5.39 -17.68 -3.29
CA PRO A 642 4.55 -17.48 -2.12
C PRO A 642 4.69 -16.08 -1.54
N SER A 643 3.61 -15.56 -0.99
CA SER A 643 3.52 -14.22 -0.43
C SER A 643 2.79 -14.20 0.91
N SER A 644 2.69 -13.04 1.54
CA SER A 644 1.92 -12.84 2.78
C SER A 644 0.44 -13.26 2.65
N VAL A 645 -0.11 -13.22 1.43
CA VAL A 645 -1.49 -13.70 1.18
C VAL A 645 -1.59 -15.21 1.34
N ASP A 646 -0.57 -15.97 0.93
CA ASP A 646 -0.53 -17.42 1.12
C ASP A 646 -0.39 -17.78 2.60
N CYS A 647 0.41 -17.03 3.36
CA CYS A 647 0.46 -17.13 4.82
C CYS A 647 -0.91 -16.92 5.47
N LEU A 648 -1.65 -15.90 5.02
CA LEU A 648 -2.98 -15.62 5.54
C LEU A 648 -3.97 -16.77 5.27
N LEU A 649 -3.91 -17.36 4.08
CA LEU A 649 -4.78 -18.50 3.72
C LEU A 649 -4.45 -19.75 4.56
N ILE A 650 -3.18 -20.06 4.75
CA ILE A 650 -2.74 -21.16 5.63
C ILE A 650 -3.17 -20.87 7.08
N GLN A 651 -3.02 -19.65 7.57
CA GLN A 651 -3.47 -19.27 8.91
C GLN A 651 -4.99 -19.45 9.08
N ARG A 652 -5.79 -19.05 8.09
CA ARG A 652 -7.25 -19.23 8.11
C ARG A 652 -7.64 -20.70 8.12
N TYR A 653 -6.91 -21.55 7.40
CA TYR A 653 -7.10 -22.99 7.44
C TYR A 653 -6.79 -23.56 8.84
N ILE A 654 -5.67 -23.19 9.44
CA ILE A 654 -5.26 -23.64 10.79
C ILE A 654 -6.32 -23.29 11.84
N LEU A 655 -6.93 -22.09 11.70
CA LEU A 655 -8.01 -21.61 12.57
C LEU A 655 -9.39 -22.24 12.26
N GLY A 656 -9.50 -23.10 11.24
CA GLY A 656 -10.76 -23.72 10.84
C GLY A 656 -11.75 -22.77 10.13
N ILE A 657 -11.27 -21.61 9.66
CA ILE A 657 -12.13 -20.59 9.02
C ILE A 657 -12.37 -20.91 7.54
N GLN A 658 -11.40 -21.54 6.88
CA GLN A 658 -11.43 -21.83 5.45
C GLN A 658 -10.66 -23.10 5.13
N ASN A 659 -11.13 -23.93 4.18
CA ASN A 659 -10.36 -25.04 3.65
C ASN A 659 -9.37 -24.55 2.58
N LEU A 660 -8.24 -25.27 2.44
CA LEU A 660 -7.32 -25.11 1.33
C LEU A 660 -7.73 -26.05 0.19
N GLU A 661 -7.73 -25.57 -1.03
CA GLU A 661 -7.86 -26.40 -2.23
C GLU A 661 -6.54 -27.14 -2.49
N GLN A 662 -6.62 -28.46 -2.69
CA GLN A 662 -5.47 -29.34 -2.91
C GLN A 662 -5.27 -29.66 -4.41
#